data_7684466000dd1ff3edb3f3b44cf09174
#
_entry.id   7684466000dd1ff3edb3f3b44cf09174
#
_cell.length_a   1.000
_cell.length_b   1.000
_cell.length_c   1.000
_cell.angle_alpha   90.00
_cell.angle_beta   90.00
_cell.angle_gamma   90.00
#
_symmetry.space_group_name_H-M   'P 1'
#
loop_
_entity.id
_entity.type
_entity.pdbx_description
1 polymer ?
#
loop_
_entity_poly.entity_id
_entity_poly.type
_entity_poly.pdbx_seq_one_letter_code
_entity_poly.pdbx_strand_id
1 'polypeptide(L)'
;MSPNDDLFTNYSRTYESRREAEITLEDYLKGCRSDPMMYASAPERLLAAIGEPEIIDTSKDQRLGRVFMNRTIRRYPCFAEFYGMEETIERIVSFFRHASQGLEERKQILYLLGPVGGGKSSLAERLKALMEVNPIYVLKAGDEISPVFESPLALFDPVENGAQLEDSYGIPSRRLTGLVSPWCRKRLDAFNGDISRFKVVRLMPSRLRQIAIAKTEPGDENNQDISSLVGKVDIRKLESLSQNDPDAYSYSGGLNRANQGLLEFVEMFKAPIKMLHPLLTATQESNYIGTENIGAIPFSGIVMAHSNESEWQNFKNNRNNEAFIDRIYVIKVPYCLRSTEERMIYEKLVTGSELAKAPCAPGTLDMLARFSVLTRLREHENSNLYSKMRVYDGESLREVDPRAKSMQEYKDTAGVDEGMEGASTRFAFKALSATFNHDTTEIAADPVHLMYVLERMVRQEQLPAESEGRYLEFLKAELAPRYAEFIGNEIQKAYLESYHDYGQNLFDRYVAYADAWIEDLDFKDPDTGQLLDRELINQELTKIEKPAGIANPKDFRNEVVKFALRTRASNHGKNPSWTSYEKIREVIERRMFSQVEDLLPVISFGSKKDSETEKKHADFVERMVERGYTERQVRRLVEWYMRVKQAG
;
A
#
# COMPACT_ATOMS: atom_id res chain seq x y z
N MET A 1 16.40 -8.60 -36.02
CA MET A 1 15.05 -8.92 -35.50
C MET A 1 14.39 -7.63 -35.06
N SER A 2 13.25 -7.29 -35.63
CA SER A 2 12.56 -6.05 -35.25
C SER A 2 11.87 -6.22 -33.88
N PRO A 3 11.67 -5.16 -33.08
CA PRO A 3 10.97 -5.24 -31.79
C PRO A 3 9.55 -5.81 -31.90
N ASN A 4 8.95 -5.76 -33.08
CA ASN A 4 7.61 -6.30 -33.34
C ASN A 4 7.58 -7.82 -33.46
N ASP A 5 8.64 -8.46 -34.00
CA ASP A 5 8.68 -9.93 -34.16
C ASP A 5 8.71 -10.62 -32.80
N ASP A 6 9.28 -9.97 -31.78
CA ASP A 6 9.33 -10.50 -30.40
C ASP A 6 7.96 -10.46 -29.72
N LEU A 7 7.17 -9.40 -29.94
CA LEU A 7 5.83 -9.26 -29.34
C LEU A 7 4.85 -10.33 -29.86
N PHE A 8 4.76 -10.54 -31.17
CA PHE A 8 3.86 -11.53 -31.76
C PHE A 8 4.27 -12.96 -31.43
N THR A 9 5.56 -13.25 -31.44
CA THR A 9 6.10 -14.55 -31.03
C THR A 9 5.82 -14.85 -29.56
N ASN A 10 6.02 -13.88 -28.68
CA ASN A 10 5.72 -14.01 -27.26
C ASN A 10 4.21 -14.19 -26.99
N TYR A 11 3.38 -13.46 -27.72
CA TYR A 11 1.93 -13.62 -27.63
C TYR A 11 1.49 -15.02 -28.07
N SER A 12 1.95 -15.51 -29.23
CA SER A 12 1.64 -16.84 -29.75
C SER A 12 2.10 -17.94 -28.79
N ARG A 13 3.31 -17.83 -28.23
CA ARG A 13 3.85 -18.77 -27.25
C ARG A 13 3.02 -18.78 -25.96
N THR A 14 2.60 -17.61 -25.48
CA THR A 14 1.74 -17.48 -24.31
C THR A 14 0.36 -18.06 -24.57
N TYR A 15 -0.20 -17.85 -25.76
CA TYR A 15 -1.49 -18.43 -26.16
C TYR A 15 -1.41 -19.96 -26.22
N GLU A 16 -0.37 -20.54 -26.86
CA GLU A 16 -0.18 -21.98 -26.91
C GLU A 16 0.00 -22.62 -25.54
N SER A 17 0.73 -21.97 -24.63
CA SER A 17 0.92 -22.46 -23.26
C SER A 17 -0.39 -22.52 -22.45
N ARG A 18 -1.37 -21.68 -22.80
CA ARG A 18 -2.70 -21.62 -22.18
C ARG A 18 -3.76 -22.44 -22.94
N ARG A 19 -3.40 -23.05 -24.05
CA ARG A 19 -4.33 -23.86 -24.86
C ARG A 19 -4.79 -25.08 -24.06
N GLU A 20 -6.05 -25.42 -24.26
CA GLU A 20 -6.64 -26.64 -23.72
C GLU A 20 -5.90 -27.87 -24.28
N ALA A 21 -5.42 -28.73 -23.39
CA ALA A 21 -4.76 -29.98 -23.78
C ALA A 21 -5.59 -31.14 -23.24
N GLU A 22 -5.88 -32.08 -24.16
CA GLU A 22 -6.65 -33.30 -23.83
C GLU A 22 -5.70 -34.48 -23.70
N ILE A 23 -5.87 -35.26 -22.62
CA ILE A 23 -5.11 -36.49 -22.33
C ILE A 23 -6.08 -37.61 -21.92
N THR A 24 -5.61 -38.86 -21.99
CA THR A 24 -6.39 -39.98 -21.46
C THR A 24 -6.41 -39.96 -19.93
N LEU A 25 -7.41 -40.61 -19.31
CA LEU A 25 -7.46 -40.75 -17.85
C LEU A 25 -6.22 -41.50 -17.33
N GLU A 26 -5.75 -42.52 -18.07
CA GLU A 26 -4.55 -43.29 -17.72
C GLU A 26 -3.28 -42.42 -17.74
N ASP A 27 -3.10 -41.58 -18.80
CA ASP A 27 -1.97 -40.66 -18.85
C ASP A 27 -2.02 -39.60 -17.76
N TYR A 28 -3.21 -39.11 -17.39
CA TYR A 28 -3.38 -38.22 -16.26
C TYR A 28 -2.91 -38.90 -14.96
N LEU A 29 -3.36 -40.13 -14.65
CA LEU A 29 -2.96 -40.86 -13.44
C LEU A 29 -1.43 -41.11 -13.43
N LYS A 30 -0.84 -41.51 -14.55
CA LYS A 30 0.63 -41.63 -14.68
C LYS A 30 1.35 -40.31 -14.45
N GLY A 31 0.80 -39.23 -14.98
CA GLY A 31 1.32 -37.86 -14.79
C GLY A 31 1.31 -37.42 -13.32
N CYS A 32 0.28 -37.77 -12.57
CA CYS A 32 0.14 -37.47 -11.15
C CYS A 32 1.31 -37.98 -10.29
N ARG A 33 1.92 -39.10 -10.69
CA ARG A 33 3.09 -39.67 -9.98
C ARG A 33 4.34 -38.76 -10.12
N SER A 34 4.51 -38.17 -11.28
CA SER A 34 5.66 -37.29 -11.56
C SER A 34 5.43 -35.83 -11.15
N ASP A 35 4.19 -35.37 -11.21
CA ASP A 35 3.79 -34.01 -10.92
C ASP A 35 2.56 -33.95 -9.99
N PRO A 36 2.77 -33.82 -8.68
CA PRO A 36 1.68 -33.70 -7.71
C PRO A 36 0.79 -32.47 -7.94
N MET A 37 1.24 -31.47 -8.69
CA MET A 37 0.43 -30.30 -9.03
C MET A 37 -0.76 -30.64 -9.91
N MET A 38 -0.75 -31.76 -10.62
CA MET A 38 -1.88 -32.21 -11.45
C MET A 38 -3.14 -32.52 -10.64
N TYR A 39 -2.98 -32.94 -9.39
CA TYR A 39 -4.11 -33.18 -8.46
C TYR A 39 -4.13 -32.26 -7.24
N ALA A 40 -3.35 -31.17 -7.28
CA ALA A 40 -3.29 -30.20 -6.20
C ALA A 40 -4.66 -29.54 -5.95
N SER A 41 -5.00 -29.37 -4.68
CA SER A 41 -6.19 -28.63 -4.26
C SER A 41 -6.07 -27.13 -4.60
N ALA A 42 -7.19 -26.41 -4.58
CA ALA A 42 -7.19 -24.97 -4.81
C ALA A 42 -6.24 -24.18 -3.87
N PRO A 43 -6.20 -24.45 -2.53
CA PRO A 43 -5.22 -23.82 -1.64
C PRO A 43 -3.77 -24.14 -2.01
N GLU A 44 -3.45 -25.35 -2.42
CA GLU A 44 -2.08 -25.73 -2.82
C GLU A 44 -1.62 -25.02 -4.08
N ARG A 45 -2.48 -24.96 -5.11
CA ARG A 45 -2.17 -24.21 -6.33
C ARG A 45 -1.99 -22.73 -6.06
N LEU A 46 -2.80 -22.17 -5.17
CA LEU A 46 -2.69 -20.76 -4.78
C LEU A 46 -1.39 -20.49 -4.02
N LEU A 47 -1.00 -21.36 -3.07
CA LEU A 47 0.27 -21.26 -2.36
C LEU A 47 1.48 -21.39 -3.30
N ALA A 48 1.43 -22.30 -4.25
CA ALA A 48 2.48 -22.44 -5.26
C ALA A 48 2.63 -21.17 -6.11
N ALA A 49 1.51 -20.48 -6.42
CA ALA A 49 1.53 -19.21 -7.14
C ALA A 49 1.98 -18.02 -6.27
N ILE A 50 1.70 -18.04 -4.98
CA ILE A 50 2.20 -17.05 -4.02
C ILE A 50 3.71 -17.16 -3.88
N GLY A 51 4.25 -18.39 -3.87
CA GLY A 51 5.68 -18.65 -3.75
C GLY A 51 6.20 -18.54 -2.31
N GLU A 52 7.51 -18.71 -2.17
CA GLU A 52 8.18 -18.65 -0.87
C GLU A 52 8.33 -17.21 -0.39
N PRO A 53 8.20 -16.96 0.92
CA PRO A 53 8.39 -15.64 1.49
C PRO A 53 9.87 -15.29 1.63
N GLU A 54 10.17 -14.02 1.51
CA GLU A 54 11.39 -13.43 2.05
C GLU A 54 11.28 -13.36 3.58
N ILE A 55 12.22 -13.97 4.27
CA ILE A 55 12.27 -13.95 5.74
C ILE A 55 13.11 -12.77 6.17
N ILE A 56 12.49 -11.79 6.82
CA ILE A 56 13.12 -10.55 7.27
C ILE A 56 13.26 -10.59 8.80
N ASP A 57 14.48 -10.65 9.28
CA ASP A 57 14.80 -10.44 10.69
C ASP A 57 14.82 -8.94 10.98
N THR A 58 13.73 -8.43 11.55
CA THR A 58 13.55 -6.99 11.77
C THR A 58 14.47 -6.44 12.86
N SER A 59 15.08 -7.28 13.70
CA SER A 59 16.03 -6.84 14.73
C SER A 59 17.32 -6.21 14.16
N LYS A 60 17.62 -6.50 12.88
CA LYS A 60 18.78 -5.95 12.17
C LYS A 60 18.55 -4.54 11.60
N ASP A 61 17.34 -4.08 11.54
CA ASP A 61 16.97 -2.74 11.09
C ASP A 61 16.31 -1.97 12.23
N GLN A 62 16.85 -0.81 12.57
CA GLN A 62 16.37 -0.04 13.73
C GLN A 62 14.91 0.43 13.58
N ARG A 63 14.48 0.78 12.36
CA ARG A 63 13.10 1.20 12.10
C ARG A 63 12.15 0.00 12.11
N LEU A 64 12.46 -1.03 11.33
CA LEU A 64 11.64 -2.24 11.25
C LEU A 64 11.57 -2.98 12.61
N GLY A 65 12.67 -2.99 13.36
CA GLY A 65 12.71 -3.57 14.70
C GLY A 65 11.71 -2.89 15.65
N ARG A 66 11.54 -1.57 15.54
CA ARG A 66 10.51 -0.84 16.32
C ARG A 66 9.10 -1.11 15.82
N VAL A 67 8.88 -1.09 14.49
CA VAL A 67 7.56 -1.36 13.88
C VAL A 67 7.05 -2.76 14.21
N PHE A 68 7.91 -3.77 14.08
CA PHE A 68 7.54 -5.18 14.24
C PHE A 68 8.00 -5.80 15.58
N MET A 69 8.48 -4.96 16.51
CA MET A 69 8.90 -5.40 17.86
C MET A 69 9.96 -6.51 17.82
N ASN A 70 10.96 -6.35 16.95
CA ASN A 70 12.06 -7.28 16.69
C ASN A 70 11.63 -8.71 16.28
N ARG A 71 10.41 -8.87 15.80
CA ARG A 71 9.93 -10.17 15.28
C ARG A 71 10.44 -10.41 13.87
N THR A 72 10.65 -11.67 13.53
CA THR A 72 10.88 -12.07 12.15
C THR A 72 9.54 -12.04 11.40
N ILE A 73 9.49 -11.35 10.25
CA ILE A 73 8.32 -11.25 9.40
C ILE A 73 8.53 -11.98 8.08
N ARG A 74 7.44 -12.41 7.47
CA ARG A 74 7.41 -13.02 6.14
C ARG A 74 6.85 -12.04 5.14
N ARG A 75 7.65 -11.67 4.16
CA ARG A 75 7.24 -10.81 3.06
C ARG A 75 7.09 -11.64 1.79
N TYR A 76 5.94 -11.54 1.15
CA TYR A 76 5.67 -12.27 -0.08
C TYR A 76 5.81 -11.34 -1.29
N PRO A 77 6.75 -11.61 -2.23
CA PRO A 77 7.01 -10.71 -3.37
C PRO A 77 5.78 -10.45 -4.25
N CYS A 78 4.89 -11.43 -4.38
CA CYS A 78 3.64 -11.27 -5.14
C CYS A 78 2.67 -10.24 -4.54
N PHE A 79 2.87 -9.81 -3.29
CA PHE A 79 2.11 -8.76 -2.60
C PHE A 79 2.94 -7.51 -2.32
N ALA A 80 4.08 -7.31 -2.97
CA ALA A 80 4.99 -6.18 -2.71
C ALA A 80 4.33 -4.80 -2.85
N GLU A 81 3.26 -4.70 -3.63
CA GLU A 81 2.51 -3.46 -3.85
C GLU A 81 1.42 -3.16 -2.79
N PHE A 82 1.25 -4.02 -1.79
CA PHE A 82 0.30 -3.85 -0.68
C PHE A 82 1.04 -3.32 0.54
N TYR A 83 1.24 -2.01 0.56
CA TYR A 83 1.99 -1.33 1.61
C TYR A 83 1.24 -1.34 2.95
N GLY A 84 1.95 -1.63 4.02
CA GLY A 84 1.39 -1.61 5.36
C GLY A 84 0.49 -2.79 5.74
N MET A 85 0.41 -3.84 4.90
CA MET A 85 -0.50 -4.98 5.06
C MET A 85 0.22 -6.31 5.40
N GLU A 86 1.47 -6.28 5.85
CA GLU A 86 2.28 -7.48 6.06
C GLU A 86 1.60 -8.49 7.00
N GLU A 87 1.08 -8.03 8.13
CA GLU A 87 0.39 -8.90 9.11
C GLU A 87 -0.90 -9.51 8.55
N THR A 88 -1.66 -8.72 7.78
CA THR A 88 -2.89 -9.18 7.11
C THR A 88 -2.58 -10.25 6.06
N ILE A 89 -1.56 -10.01 5.22
CA ILE A 89 -1.13 -10.92 4.17
C ILE A 89 -0.60 -12.23 4.78
N GLU A 90 0.20 -12.15 5.84
CA GLU A 90 0.70 -13.34 6.54
C GLU A 90 -0.46 -14.20 7.09
N ARG A 91 -1.51 -13.58 7.64
CA ARG A 91 -2.70 -14.30 8.10
C ARG A 91 -3.46 -14.96 6.95
N ILE A 92 -3.62 -14.27 5.81
CA ILE A 92 -4.26 -14.83 4.61
C ILE A 92 -3.47 -16.04 4.10
N VAL A 93 -2.16 -15.93 3.97
CA VAL A 93 -1.30 -17.02 3.50
C VAL A 93 -1.29 -18.18 4.52
N SER A 94 -1.31 -17.88 5.81
CA SER A 94 -1.42 -18.90 6.86
C SER A 94 -2.72 -19.68 6.76
N PHE A 95 -3.85 -19.00 6.50
CA PHE A 95 -5.13 -19.67 6.24
C PHE A 95 -5.01 -20.68 5.07
N PHE A 96 -4.43 -20.29 3.94
CA PHE A 96 -4.26 -21.21 2.80
C PHE A 96 -3.29 -22.35 3.12
N ARG A 97 -2.26 -22.11 3.93
CA ARG A 97 -1.31 -23.15 4.36
C ARG A 97 -2.02 -24.20 5.21
N HIS A 98 -2.82 -23.79 6.19
CA HIS A 98 -3.60 -24.72 7.00
C HIS A 98 -4.64 -25.46 6.17
N ALA A 99 -5.35 -24.76 5.28
CA ALA A 99 -6.30 -25.37 4.36
C ALA A 99 -5.65 -26.42 3.44
N SER A 100 -4.42 -26.16 2.96
CA SER A 100 -3.67 -27.12 2.12
C SER A 100 -3.24 -28.38 2.88
N GLN A 101 -3.00 -28.25 4.18
CA GLN A 101 -2.68 -29.36 5.08
C GLN A 101 -3.91 -30.21 5.47
N GLY A 102 -5.11 -29.77 5.05
CA GLY A 102 -6.37 -30.45 5.35
C GLY A 102 -6.93 -30.16 6.74
N LEU A 103 -6.46 -29.08 7.39
CA LEU A 103 -6.96 -28.60 8.68
C LEU A 103 -8.35 -27.94 8.54
N GLU A 104 -8.90 -27.45 9.64
CA GLU A 104 -10.27 -26.93 9.71
C GLU A 104 -10.51 -25.75 8.76
N GLU A 105 -9.48 -24.95 8.48
CA GLU A 105 -9.54 -23.83 7.53
C GLU A 105 -9.97 -24.25 6.11
N ARG A 106 -9.76 -25.52 5.74
CA ARG A 106 -10.27 -26.06 4.46
C ARG A 106 -11.80 -26.00 4.37
N LYS A 107 -12.49 -26.07 5.51
CA LYS A 107 -13.95 -26.09 5.61
C LYS A 107 -14.55 -24.73 5.94
N GLN A 108 -13.73 -23.70 6.09
CA GLN A 108 -14.16 -22.37 6.47
C GLN A 108 -14.21 -21.42 5.28
N ILE A 109 -15.05 -20.40 5.38
CA ILE A 109 -15.11 -19.28 4.45
C ILE A 109 -14.07 -18.25 4.89
N LEU A 110 -13.12 -17.92 4.03
CA LEU A 110 -12.19 -16.82 4.28
C LEU A 110 -12.94 -15.47 4.18
N TYR A 111 -12.98 -14.75 5.28
CA TYR A 111 -13.76 -13.51 5.34
C TYR A 111 -12.86 -12.29 5.62
N LEU A 112 -12.80 -11.37 4.64
CA LEU A 112 -12.04 -10.13 4.76
C LEU A 112 -12.95 -9.02 5.29
N LEU A 113 -12.73 -8.62 6.54
CA LEU A 113 -13.49 -7.59 7.23
C LEU A 113 -12.69 -6.29 7.30
N GLY A 114 -13.24 -5.17 6.86
CA GLY A 114 -12.55 -3.89 6.95
C GLY A 114 -13.34 -2.73 6.36
N PRO A 115 -12.84 -1.52 6.53
CA PRO A 115 -13.52 -0.30 6.09
C PRO A 115 -13.59 -0.20 4.56
N VAL A 116 -14.47 0.67 4.08
CA VAL A 116 -14.62 0.95 2.65
C VAL A 116 -13.35 1.59 2.10
N GLY A 117 -12.78 1.01 1.03
CA GLY A 117 -11.50 1.49 0.46
C GLY A 117 -10.25 1.02 1.23
N GLY A 118 -10.38 0.06 2.16
CA GLY A 118 -9.27 -0.54 2.91
C GLY A 118 -8.44 -1.59 2.14
N GLY A 119 -8.65 -1.76 0.82
CA GLY A 119 -7.84 -2.68 0.02
C GLY A 119 -8.38 -4.11 -0.11
N LYS A 120 -9.51 -4.46 0.52
CA LYS A 120 -10.11 -5.81 0.45
C LYS A 120 -10.30 -6.33 -0.98
N SER A 121 -10.95 -5.52 -1.82
CA SER A 121 -11.19 -5.89 -3.23
C SER A 121 -9.89 -6.01 -4.02
N SER A 122 -8.88 -5.20 -3.73
CA SER A 122 -7.56 -5.31 -4.37
C SER A 122 -6.85 -6.60 -3.97
N LEU A 123 -6.94 -7.02 -2.70
CA LEU A 123 -6.45 -8.32 -2.25
C LEU A 123 -7.20 -9.47 -2.93
N ALA A 124 -8.53 -9.38 -3.03
CA ALA A 124 -9.34 -10.37 -3.73
C ALA A 124 -8.96 -10.49 -5.21
N GLU A 125 -8.76 -9.35 -5.92
CA GLU A 125 -8.30 -9.35 -7.31
C GLU A 125 -6.91 -9.96 -7.45
N ARG A 126 -5.99 -9.69 -6.51
CA ARG A 126 -4.65 -10.30 -6.51
C ARG A 126 -4.73 -11.82 -6.31
N LEU A 127 -5.53 -12.29 -5.36
CA LEU A 127 -5.72 -13.74 -5.12
C LEU A 127 -6.32 -14.44 -6.34
N LYS A 128 -7.30 -13.82 -7.01
CA LYS A 128 -7.86 -14.35 -8.27
C LYS A 128 -6.81 -14.38 -9.38
N ALA A 129 -5.95 -13.34 -9.49
CA ALA A 129 -4.87 -13.33 -10.47
C ALA A 129 -3.83 -14.44 -10.20
N LEU A 130 -3.51 -14.71 -8.94
CA LEU A 130 -2.63 -15.81 -8.55
C LEU A 130 -3.27 -17.18 -8.83
N MET A 131 -4.60 -17.32 -8.69
CA MET A 131 -5.30 -18.54 -9.04
C MET A 131 -5.23 -18.87 -10.54
N GLU A 132 -5.06 -17.87 -11.42
CA GLU A 132 -4.91 -18.05 -12.88
C GLU A 132 -3.54 -18.64 -13.29
N VAL A 133 -2.58 -18.78 -12.37
CA VAL A 133 -1.19 -19.19 -12.69
C VAL A 133 -1.09 -20.69 -12.95
N ASN A 134 -1.75 -21.50 -12.15
CA ASN A 134 -1.65 -22.95 -12.19
C ASN A 134 -2.90 -23.60 -12.79
N PRO A 135 -2.76 -24.59 -13.71
CA PRO A 135 -3.88 -25.23 -14.38
C PRO A 135 -4.73 -26.08 -13.42
N ILE A 136 -5.95 -26.38 -13.84
CA ILE A 136 -6.81 -27.43 -13.30
C ILE A 136 -6.98 -28.55 -14.32
N TYR A 137 -7.32 -29.73 -13.85
CA TYR A 137 -7.62 -30.90 -14.68
C TYR A 137 -9.08 -31.30 -14.47
N VAL A 138 -9.80 -31.46 -15.57
CA VAL A 138 -11.26 -31.59 -15.58
C VAL A 138 -11.68 -32.78 -16.42
N LEU A 139 -12.70 -33.51 -15.97
CA LEU A 139 -13.30 -34.59 -16.73
C LEU A 139 -13.97 -34.11 -18.02
N LYS A 140 -13.82 -34.91 -19.07
CA LYS A 140 -14.48 -34.75 -20.37
C LYS A 140 -15.10 -36.07 -20.79
N ALA A 141 -16.32 -36.05 -21.30
CA ALA A 141 -17.01 -37.20 -21.85
C ALA A 141 -17.48 -36.89 -23.29
N GLY A 142 -16.96 -37.65 -24.28
CA GLY A 142 -17.16 -37.30 -25.66
C GLY A 142 -16.55 -35.91 -25.97
N ASP A 143 -17.37 -34.99 -26.48
CA ASP A 143 -16.97 -33.63 -26.78
C ASP A 143 -17.28 -32.62 -25.68
N GLU A 144 -17.93 -33.05 -24.60
CA GLU A 144 -18.40 -32.19 -23.51
C GLU A 144 -17.45 -32.23 -22.31
N ILE A 145 -16.96 -31.05 -21.91
CA ILE A 145 -16.23 -30.87 -20.64
C ILE A 145 -17.24 -30.80 -19.51
N SER A 146 -16.90 -31.37 -18.33
CA SER A 146 -17.75 -31.31 -17.16
C SER A 146 -18.16 -29.86 -16.83
N PRO A 147 -19.45 -29.54 -16.81
CA PRO A 147 -19.93 -28.18 -16.62
C PRO A 147 -19.68 -27.64 -15.19
N VAL A 148 -19.29 -28.52 -14.28
CA VAL A 148 -18.91 -28.19 -12.90
C VAL A 148 -17.41 -28.24 -12.68
N PHE A 149 -16.60 -28.34 -13.73
CA PHE A 149 -15.13 -28.45 -13.66
C PHE A 149 -14.66 -29.53 -12.69
N GLU A 150 -15.25 -30.72 -12.79
CA GLU A 150 -15.04 -31.82 -11.87
C GLU A 150 -13.66 -32.45 -12.02
N SER A 151 -12.99 -32.72 -10.89
CA SER A 151 -11.69 -33.38 -10.88
C SER A 151 -11.77 -34.81 -11.38
N PRO A 152 -10.80 -35.33 -12.15
CA PRO A 152 -10.75 -36.76 -12.51
C PRO A 152 -10.72 -37.69 -11.32
N LEU A 153 -10.18 -37.25 -10.17
CA LEU A 153 -10.12 -38.05 -8.94
C LEU A 153 -11.48 -38.26 -8.26
N ALA A 154 -12.53 -37.53 -8.66
CA ALA A 154 -13.88 -37.72 -8.17
C ALA A 154 -14.46 -39.08 -8.56
N LEU A 155 -13.96 -39.71 -9.62
CA LEU A 155 -14.38 -41.07 -10.06
C LEU A 155 -14.00 -42.19 -9.09
N PHE A 156 -13.03 -41.93 -8.20
CA PHE A 156 -12.43 -42.98 -7.37
C PHE A 156 -12.89 -42.90 -5.91
N ASP A 157 -13.41 -43.99 -5.40
CA ASP A 157 -13.78 -44.12 -3.98
C ASP A 157 -12.52 -44.26 -3.10
N PRO A 158 -12.40 -43.51 -1.99
CA PRO A 158 -11.24 -43.58 -1.12
C PRO A 158 -11.05 -44.94 -0.45
N VAL A 159 -12.13 -45.70 -0.20
CA VAL A 159 -12.08 -47.00 0.46
C VAL A 159 -11.75 -48.11 -0.54
N GLU A 160 -12.40 -48.08 -1.70
CA GLU A 160 -12.23 -49.14 -2.72
C GLU A 160 -10.95 -48.99 -3.52
N ASN A 161 -10.60 -47.74 -3.90
CA ASN A 161 -9.51 -47.46 -4.85
C ASN A 161 -8.28 -46.82 -4.20
N GLY A 162 -8.38 -46.40 -2.92
CA GLY A 162 -7.35 -45.60 -2.27
C GLY A 162 -5.98 -46.26 -2.25
N ALA A 163 -5.90 -47.49 -1.76
CA ALA A 163 -4.64 -48.25 -1.69
C ALA A 163 -3.99 -48.44 -3.07
N GLN A 164 -4.77 -48.78 -4.08
CA GLN A 164 -4.26 -49.00 -5.44
C GLN A 164 -3.73 -47.71 -6.08
N LEU A 165 -4.41 -46.59 -5.90
CA LEU A 165 -3.99 -45.29 -6.46
C LEU A 165 -2.74 -44.76 -5.75
N GLU A 166 -2.61 -44.99 -4.46
CA GLU A 166 -1.44 -44.60 -3.69
C GLU A 166 -0.21 -45.42 -4.11
N ASP A 167 -0.32 -46.71 -4.22
CA ASP A 167 0.78 -47.60 -4.62
C ASP A 167 1.20 -47.41 -6.09
N SER A 168 0.22 -47.34 -7.02
CA SER A 168 0.50 -47.30 -8.45
C SER A 168 0.83 -45.91 -8.98
N TYR A 169 0.18 -44.90 -8.43
CA TYR A 169 0.25 -43.52 -8.98
C TYR A 169 0.70 -42.46 -7.96
N GLY A 170 0.93 -42.83 -6.69
CA GLY A 170 1.38 -41.93 -5.64
C GLY A 170 0.31 -40.91 -5.22
N ILE A 171 -0.97 -41.23 -5.45
CA ILE A 171 -2.09 -40.33 -5.11
C ILE A 171 -2.66 -40.73 -3.74
N PRO A 172 -2.50 -39.91 -2.68
CA PRO A 172 -2.97 -40.27 -1.35
C PRO A 172 -4.50 -40.40 -1.31
N SER A 173 -5.01 -41.41 -0.55
CA SER A 173 -6.45 -41.70 -0.40
C SER A 173 -7.27 -40.48 0.05
N ARG A 174 -6.67 -39.57 0.84
CA ARG A 174 -7.32 -38.29 1.27
C ARG A 174 -7.67 -37.34 0.13
N ARG A 175 -7.17 -37.58 -1.08
CA ARG A 175 -7.47 -36.78 -2.30
C ARG A 175 -8.69 -37.27 -3.06
N LEU A 176 -9.15 -38.45 -2.74
CA LEU A 176 -10.28 -39.08 -3.38
C LEU A 176 -11.55 -38.70 -2.62
N THR A 177 -12.64 -38.53 -3.33
CA THR A 177 -13.95 -38.21 -2.74
C THR A 177 -15.00 -39.27 -3.04
N GLY A 178 -14.86 -39.98 -4.16
CA GLY A 178 -15.89 -40.92 -4.64
C GLY A 178 -17.21 -40.23 -4.99
N LEU A 179 -17.20 -38.89 -5.03
CA LEU A 179 -18.38 -38.06 -5.23
C LEU A 179 -18.37 -37.46 -6.64
N VAL A 180 -19.17 -38.05 -7.52
CA VAL A 180 -19.33 -37.56 -8.90
C VAL A 180 -20.57 -36.71 -9.04
N SER A 181 -20.51 -35.72 -9.95
CA SER A 181 -21.65 -34.86 -10.29
C SER A 181 -22.78 -35.64 -10.97
N PRO A 182 -24.03 -35.16 -10.94
CA PRO A 182 -25.13 -35.77 -11.68
C PRO A 182 -24.83 -35.88 -13.17
N TRP A 183 -24.13 -34.91 -13.76
CA TRP A 183 -23.67 -34.94 -15.15
C TRP A 183 -22.70 -36.11 -15.39
N CYS A 184 -21.73 -36.31 -14.53
CA CYS A 184 -20.76 -37.40 -14.63
C CYS A 184 -21.43 -38.77 -14.41
N ARG A 185 -22.33 -38.86 -13.42
CA ARG A 185 -23.06 -40.10 -13.15
C ARG A 185 -23.84 -40.58 -14.36
N LYS A 186 -24.59 -39.71 -15.02
CA LYS A 186 -25.34 -40.02 -16.23
C LYS A 186 -24.43 -40.59 -17.35
N ARG A 187 -23.24 -40.02 -17.52
CA ARG A 187 -22.27 -40.49 -18.53
C ARG A 187 -21.62 -41.80 -18.13
N LEU A 188 -21.31 -41.99 -16.85
CA LEU A 188 -20.78 -43.26 -16.33
C LEU A 188 -21.76 -44.42 -16.54
N ASP A 189 -23.05 -44.20 -16.29
CA ASP A 189 -24.10 -45.16 -16.57
C ASP A 189 -24.22 -45.47 -18.07
N ALA A 190 -24.13 -44.48 -18.94
CA ALA A 190 -24.10 -44.65 -20.40
C ALA A 190 -22.85 -45.37 -20.91
N PHE A 191 -21.75 -45.34 -20.18
CA PHE A 191 -20.53 -46.07 -20.48
C PHE A 191 -20.49 -47.47 -19.82
N ASN A 192 -21.56 -47.88 -19.15
CA ASN A 192 -21.63 -49.14 -18.37
C ASN A 192 -20.51 -49.31 -17.34
N GLY A 193 -20.13 -48.18 -16.70
CA GLY A 193 -19.06 -48.18 -15.70
C GLY A 193 -17.64 -48.15 -16.27
N ASP A 194 -17.46 -48.09 -17.58
CA ASP A 194 -16.13 -47.99 -18.21
C ASP A 194 -15.55 -46.58 -18.11
N ILE A 195 -14.75 -46.33 -17.06
CA ILE A 195 -14.10 -45.06 -16.80
C ILE A 195 -13.03 -44.68 -17.84
N SER A 196 -12.51 -45.65 -18.61
CA SER A 196 -11.50 -45.39 -19.64
C SER A 196 -12.03 -44.50 -20.80
N ARG A 197 -13.35 -44.42 -20.95
CA ARG A 197 -14.03 -43.54 -21.92
C ARG A 197 -14.04 -42.08 -21.54
N PHE A 198 -13.74 -41.76 -20.29
CA PHE A 198 -13.50 -40.37 -19.89
C PHE A 198 -12.10 -39.91 -20.32
N LYS A 199 -12.01 -38.69 -20.74
CA LYS A 199 -10.75 -37.99 -20.97
C LYS A 199 -10.57 -36.90 -19.94
N VAL A 200 -9.37 -36.38 -19.86
CA VAL A 200 -9.01 -35.28 -18.95
C VAL A 200 -8.55 -34.09 -19.79
N VAL A 201 -9.11 -32.93 -19.50
CA VAL A 201 -8.71 -31.68 -20.15
C VAL A 201 -7.99 -30.81 -19.15
N ARG A 202 -6.82 -30.30 -19.55
CA ARG A 202 -6.07 -29.29 -18.82
C ARG A 202 -6.65 -27.93 -19.15
N LEU A 203 -7.19 -27.21 -18.15
CA LEU A 203 -7.74 -25.85 -18.29
C LEU A 203 -6.95 -24.87 -17.45
N MET A 204 -6.74 -23.67 -17.99
CA MET A 204 -6.25 -22.55 -17.18
C MET A 204 -7.43 -21.84 -16.53
N PRO A 205 -7.40 -21.65 -15.19
CA PRO A 205 -8.39 -20.82 -14.50
C PRO A 205 -8.45 -19.43 -15.11
N SER A 206 -9.63 -18.83 -15.18
CA SER A 206 -9.83 -17.55 -15.83
C SER A 206 -10.98 -16.77 -15.23
N ARG A 207 -10.71 -15.55 -14.77
CA ARG A 207 -11.74 -14.59 -14.31
C ARG A 207 -12.67 -14.20 -15.45
N LEU A 208 -12.15 -13.99 -16.63
CA LEU A 208 -12.92 -13.55 -17.79
C LEU A 208 -13.85 -14.64 -18.32
N ARG A 209 -13.39 -15.89 -18.38
CA ARG A 209 -14.16 -17.04 -18.84
C ARG A 209 -14.94 -17.73 -17.74
N GLN A 210 -14.78 -17.30 -16.51
CA GLN A 210 -15.36 -17.94 -15.31
C GLN A 210 -15.03 -19.43 -15.24
N ILE A 211 -13.76 -19.78 -15.44
CA ILE A 211 -13.24 -21.13 -15.27
C ILE A 211 -12.54 -21.20 -13.92
N ALA A 212 -13.02 -22.02 -13.01
CA ALA A 212 -12.51 -22.16 -11.65
C ALA A 212 -12.46 -20.85 -10.84
N ILE A 213 -12.94 -19.75 -11.37
CA ILE A 213 -13.01 -18.45 -10.69
C ILE A 213 -14.37 -17.85 -10.97
N ALA A 214 -15.12 -17.54 -9.92
CA ALA A 214 -16.41 -16.86 -10.03
C ALA A 214 -16.51 -15.72 -9.03
N LYS A 215 -17.29 -14.71 -9.39
CA LYS A 215 -17.68 -13.60 -8.53
C LYS A 215 -19.19 -13.59 -8.41
N THR A 216 -19.67 -13.55 -7.17
CA THR A 216 -21.10 -13.38 -6.86
C THR A 216 -21.28 -12.10 -6.06
N GLU A 217 -22.26 -11.33 -6.42
CA GLU A 217 -22.60 -10.08 -5.77
C GLU A 217 -24.14 -10.03 -5.58
N PRO A 218 -24.63 -9.73 -4.38
CA PRO A 218 -26.06 -9.59 -4.17
C PRO A 218 -26.62 -8.46 -5.04
N GLY A 219 -27.66 -8.75 -5.82
CA GLY A 219 -28.31 -7.73 -6.65
C GLY A 219 -29.23 -6.83 -5.82
N ASP A 220 -30.40 -7.36 -5.46
CA ASP A 220 -31.38 -6.68 -4.63
C ASP A 220 -31.63 -7.51 -3.36
N GLU A 221 -31.63 -6.86 -2.18
CA GLU A 221 -31.82 -7.52 -0.88
C GLU A 221 -33.11 -8.36 -0.79
N ASN A 222 -34.11 -8.02 -1.56
CA ASN A 222 -35.43 -8.67 -1.51
C ASN A 222 -35.66 -9.73 -2.61
N ASN A 223 -34.82 -9.82 -3.62
CA ASN A 223 -35.08 -10.61 -4.83
C ASN A 223 -33.91 -11.51 -5.25
N GLN A 224 -33.11 -12.00 -4.26
CA GLN A 224 -31.97 -12.83 -4.56
C GLN A 224 -32.36 -14.29 -4.70
N ASP A 225 -32.14 -14.80 -5.89
CA ASP A 225 -32.38 -16.20 -6.23
C ASP A 225 -31.12 -17.04 -5.92
N ILE A 226 -31.30 -18.10 -5.15
CA ILE A 226 -30.29 -19.12 -4.83
C ILE A 226 -29.65 -19.70 -6.10
N SER A 227 -30.33 -19.64 -7.23
CA SER A 227 -29.84 -20.09 -8.54
C SER A 227 -28.57 -19.40 -9.01
N SER A 228 -28.31 -18.18 -8.52
CA SER A 228 -27.06 -17.46 -8.80
C SER A 228 -25.84 -18.17 -8.22
N LEU A 229 -26.02 -18.95 -7.14
CA LEU A 229 -24.98 -19.77 -6.53
C LEU A 229 -24.94 -21.20 -7.05
N VAL A 230 -26.10 -21.85 -7.12
CA VAL A 230 -26.17 -23.29 -7.39
C VAL A 230 -26.57 -23.66 -8.81
N GLY A 231 -27.12 -22.70 -9.58
CA GLY A 231 -27.67 -22.95 -10.92
C GLY A 231 -29.18 -23.25 -10.86
N LYS A 232 -29.78 -23.51 -12.01
CA LYS A 232 -31.21 -23.78 -12.17
C LYS A 232 -31.48 -24.64 -13.40
N VAL A 233 -32.69 -25.20 -13.49
CA VAL A 233 -33.14 -25.90 -14.71
C VAL A 233 -33.23 -24.89 -15.87
N ASP A 234 -32.74 -25.29 -17.03
CA ASP A 234 -32.94 -24.56 -18.28
C ASP A 234 -34.29 -24.94 -18.89
N ILE A 235 -35.26 -24.04 -18.77
CA ILE A 235 -36.63 -24.25 -19.24
C ILE A 235 -36.70 -24.63 -20.73
N ARG A 236 -35.74 -24.15 -21.54
CA ARG A 236 -35.70 -24.45 -22.98
C ARG A 236 -35.41 -25.93 -23.25
N LYS A 237 -34.64 -26.59 -22.36
CA LYS A 237 -34.29 -28.00 -22.48
C LYS A 237 -35.43 -28.92 -22.04
N LEU A 238 -36.43 -28.41 -21.33
CA LEU A 238 -37.61 -29.18 -20.91
C LEU A 238 -38.52 -29.59 -22.06
N GLU A 239 -38.33 -29.03 -23.26
CA GLU A 239 -39.02 -29.51 -24.46
C GLU A 239 -38.63 -30.94 -24.85
N SER A 240 -37.40 -31.36 -24.52
CA SER A 240 -36.80 -32.66 -24.90
C SER A 240 -36.33 -33.53 -23.74
N LEU A 241 -36.12 -32.93 -22.55
CA LEU A 241 -35.60 -33.61 -21.38
C LEU A 241 -36.58 -33.51 -20.20
N SER A 242 -36.55 -34.47 -19.28
CA SER A 242 -37.28 -34.37 -18.04
C SER A 242 -36.63 -33.35 -17.07
N GLN A 243 -37.46 -32.78 -16.18
CA GLN A 243 -36.98 -31.81 -15.19
C GLN A 243 -35.85 -32.34 -14.28
N ASN A 244 -35.85 -33.67 -14.04
CA ASN A 244 -34.84 -34.34 -13.22
C ASN A 244 -33.61 -34.81 -14.02
N ASP A 245 -33.56 -34.53 -15.33
CA ASP A 245 -32.44 -34.90 -16.16
C ASP A 245 -31.25 -33.97 -15.89
N PRO A 246 -30.06 -34.49 -15.52
CA PRO A 246 -28.89 -33.68 -15.29
C PRO A 246 -28.50 -32.76 -16.46
N ASP A 247 -28.83 -33.11 -17.69
CA ASP A 247 -28.54 -32.30 -18.87
C ASP A 247 -29.56 -31.16 -19.07
N ALA A 248 -30.73 -31.23 -18.44
CA ALA A 248 -31.68 -30.11 -18.39
C ALA A 248 -31.22 -28.99 -17.44
N TYR A 249 -30.29 -29.30 -16.53
CA TYR A 249 -29.80 -28.34 -15.55
C TYR A 249 -28.75 -27.39 -16.15
N SER A 250 -28.85 -26.12 -15.83
CA SER A 250 -27.86 -25.09 -16.16
C SER A 250 -26.90 -24.92 -14.98
N TYR A 251 -25.68 -25.40 -15.11
CA TYR A 251 -24.61 -25.28 -14.12
C TYR A 251 -23.92 -23.91 -14.17
N SER A 252 -24.72 -22.84 -14.23
CA SER A 252 -24.21 -21.47 -14.36
C SER A 252 -23.97 -20.77 -13.02
N GLY A 253 -24.28 -21.41 -11.91
CA GLY A 253 -24.12 -20.85 -10.57
C GLY A 253 -22.65 -20.62 -10.17
N GLY A 254 -22.43 -19.68 -9.25
CA GLY A 254 -21.09 -19.31 -8.78
C GLY A 254 -20.29 -20.51 -8.22
N LEU A 255 -20.94 -21.42 -7.46
CA LEU A 255 -20.29 -22.61 -6.95
C LEU A 255 -19.86 -23.58 -8.07
N ASN A 256 -20.72 -23.75 -9.10
CA ASN A 256 -20.34 -24.58 -10.25
C ASN A 256 -19.10 -24.04 -10.97
N ARG A 257 -19.09 -22.74 -11.21
CA ARG A 257 -18.01 -22.05 -11.91
C ARG A 257 -16.70 -21.95 -11.12
N ALA A 258 -16.79 -21.90 -9.79
CA ALA A 258 -15.65 -21.79 -8.90
C ALA A 258 -15.07 -23.13 -8.42
N ASN A 259 -15.65 -24.25 -8.86
CA ASN A 259 -15.15 -25.56 -8.45
C ASN A 259 -13.67 -25.72 -8.83
N GLN A 260 -12.90 -26.38 -7.97
CA GLN A 260 -11.44 -26.45 -8.02
C GLN A 260 -10.71 -25.09 -7.97
N GLY A 261 -11.36 -23.97 -7.65
CA GLY A 261 -10.75 -22.66 -7.69
C GLY A 261 -11.20 -21.74 -6.57
N LEU A 262 -11.69 -20.54 -6.92
CA LEU A 262 -12.03 -19.51 -5.96
C LEU A 262 -13.38 -18.83 -6.29
N LEU A 263 -14.31 -18.89 -5.34
CA LEU A 263 -15.53 -18.09 -5.34
C LEU A 263 -15.32 -16.82 -4.50
N GLU A 264 -15.44 -15.66 -5.10
CA GLU A 264 -15.54 -14.37 -4.40
C GLU A 264 -17.00 -14.00 -4.19
N PHE A 265 -17.39 -13.81 -2.93
CA PHE A 265 -18.70 -13.31 -2.57
C PHE A 265 -18.57 -11.88 -2.01
N VAL A 266 -18.98 -10.90 -2.81
CA VAL A 266 -18.93 -9.48 -2.44
C VAL A 266 -20.12 -9.14 -1.58
N GLU A 267 -19.92 -8.41 -0.48
CA GLU A 267 -21.00 -7.95 0.42
C GLU A 267 -21.94 -9.09 0.85
N MET A 268 -21.34 -10.21 1.22
CA MET A 268 -22.06 -11.49 1.45
C MET A 268 -23.23 -11.35 2.41
N PHE A 269 -23.14 -10.50 3.43
CA PHE A 269 -24.18 -10.37 4.47
C PHE A 269 -25.38 -9.49 4.07
N LYS A 270 -25.35 -8.92 2.89
CA LYS A 270 -26.57 -8.34 2.28
C LYS A 270 -27.49 -9.43 1.71
N ALA A 271 -26.96 -10.63 1.47
CA ALA A 271 -27.76 -11.74 1.02
C ALA A 271 -28.60 -12.36 2.15
N PRO A 272 -29.84 -12.80 1.88
CA PRO A 272 -30.65 -13.54 2.84
C PRO A 272 -29.93 -14.80 3.32
N ILE A 273 -30.02 -15.12 4.61
CA ILE A 273 -29.33 -16.30 5.18
C ILE A 273 -29.66 -17.61 4.43
N LYS A 274 -30.89 -17.75 3.93
CA LYS A 274 -31.31 -18.92 3.15
C LYS A 274 -30.49 -19.12 1.87
N MET A 275 -30.06 -18.04 1.24
CA MET A 275 -29.20 -18.07 0.06
C MET A 275 -27.77 -18.51 0.39
N LEU A 276 -27.33 -18.27 1.64
CA LEU A 276 -25.98 -18.61 2.09
C LEU A 276 -25.83 -20.08 2.52
N HIS A 277 -26.93 -20.81 2.77
CA HIS A 277 -26.90 -22.22 3.21
C HIS A 277 -26.08 -23.13 2.28
N PRO A 278 -26.15 -23.06 0.94
CA PRO A 278 -25.32 -23.88 0.07
C PRO A 278 -23.81 -23.69 0.24
N LEU A 279 -23.38 -22.52 0.70
CA LEU A 279 -21.96 -22.27 0.98
C LEU A 279 -21.47 -23.10 2.16
N LEU A 280 -22.34 -23.33 3.16
CA LEU A 280 -22.01 -24.13 4.33
C LEU A 280 -21.80 -25.60 3.95
N THR A 281 -22.72 -26.18 3.21
CA THR A 281 -22.62 -27.59 2.77
C THR A 281 -21.46 -27.73 1.77
N ALA A 282 -21.30 -26.80 0.84
CA ALA A 282 -20.20 -26.81 -0.13
C ALA A 282 -18.82 -26.81 0.55
N THR A 283 -18.63 -26.01 1.60
CA THR A 283 -17.35 -25.94 2.30
C THR A 283 -17.13 -27.12 3.26
N GLN A 284 -18.16 -27.55 4.00
CA GLN A 284 -18.04 -28.60 5.00
C GLN A 284 -18.07 -30.02 4.43
N GLU A 285 -19.03 -30.27 3.54
CA GLU A 285 -19.29 -31.60 2.99
C GLU A 285 -18.65 -31.79 1.61
N SER A 286 -18.00 -30.78 1.09
CA SER A 286 -17.43 -30.74 -0.28
C SER A 286 -18.46 -31.02 -1.37
N ASN A 287 -19.74 -30.75 -1.09
CA ASN A 287 -20.85 -30.85 -2.03
C ASN A 287 -21.99 -29.90 -1.64
N TYR A 288 -22.93 -29.68 -2.56
CA TYR A 288 -24.15 -28.94 -2.32
C TYR A 288 -25.28 -29.47 -3.22
N ILE A 289 -26.50 -29.14 -2.87
CA ILE A 289 -27.69 -29.54 -3.64
C ILE A 289 -28.13 -28.37 -4.49
N GLY A 290 -28.46 -28.63 -5.75
CA GLY A 290 -29.01 -27.67 -6.69
C GLY A 290 -30.45 -27.25 -6.33
N THR A 291 -31.05 -26.39 -7.15
CA THR A 291 -32.44 -25.93 -6.97
C THR A 291 -33.45 -27.03 -7.20
N GLU A 292 -33.11 -28.04 -7.97
CA GLU A 292 -33.94 -29.20 -8.30
C GLU A 292 -33.34 -30.48 -7.77
N ASN A 293 -34.13 -31.52 -7.75
CA ASN A 293 -33.74 -32.82 -7.19
C ASN A 293 -32.86 -33.67 -8.14
N ILE A 294 -31.76 -33.03 -8.64
CA ILE A 294 -30.81 -33.70 -9.56
C ILE A 294 -29.71 -34.49 -8.86
N GLY A 295 -29.57 -34.32 -7.54
CA GLY A 295 -28.50 -34.93 -6.72
C GLY A 295 -27.46 -33.91 -6.22
N ALA A 296 -26.51 -34.44 -5.44
CA ALA A 296 -25.42 -33.63 -4.90
C ALA A 296 -24.39 -33.26 -5.99
N ILE A 297 -23.91 -32.02 -5.95
CA ILE A 297 -22.91 -31.48 -6.87
C ILE A 297 -21.61 -31.28 -6.08
N PRO A 298 -20.47 -31.84 -6.51
CA PRO A 298 -19.22 -31.72 -5.80
C PRO A 298 -18.66 -30.30 -5.86
N PHE A 299 -17.99 -29.89 -4.76
CA PHE A 299 -17.28 -28.62 -4.66
C PHE A 299 -15.96 -28.78 -3.91
N SER A 300 -14.88 -28.32 -4.51
CA SER A 300 -13.52 -28.38 -3.95
C SER A 300 -12.77 -27.04 -4.05
N GLY A 301 -13.50 -25.96 -4.24
CA GLY A 301 -12.96 -24.62 -4.32
C GLY A 301 -12.81 -23.92 -2.96
N ILE A 302 -12.19 -22.75 -2.99
CA ILE A 302 -12.11 -21.81 -1.87
C ILE A 302 -13.29 -20.84 -1.95
N VAL A 303 -13.96 -20.59 -0.82
CA VAL A 303 -14.93 -19.50 -0.72
C VAL A 303 -14.29 -18.35 0.03
N MET A 304 -14.23 -17.20 -0.60
CA MET A 304 -13.75 -15.96 -0.02
C MET A 304 -14.86 -14.91 -0.08
N ALA A 305 -15.09 -14.23 1.02
CA ALA A 305 -16.07 -13.17 1.09
C ALA A 305 -15.50 -11.90 1.73
N HIS A 306 -16.14 -10.79 1.52
CA HIS A 306 -15.77 -9.54 2.19
C HIS A 306 -16.97 -8.61 2.36
N SER A 307 -16.95 -7.83 3.45
CA SER A 307 -17.90 -6.74 3.69
C SER A 307 -17.28 -5.64 4.57
N ASN A 308 -18.10 -4.68 4.93
CA ASN A 308 -17.76 -3.65 5.92
C ASN A 308 -18.14 -4.08 7.34
N GLU A 309 -17.68 -3.30 8.35
CA GLU A 309 -17.91 -3.60 9.76
C GLU A 309 -19.40 -3.54 10.13
N SER A 310 -20.17 -2.60 9.60
CA SER A 310 -21.59 -2.45 9.93
C SER A 310 -22.43 -3.67 9.52
N GLU A 311 -22.17 -4.21 8.33
CA GLU A 311 -22.83 -5.45 7.85
C GLU A 311 -22.45 -6.65 8.71
N TRP A 312 -21.15 -6.77 9.07
CA TRP A 312 -20.69 -7.82 9.96
C TRP A 312 -21.34 -7.78 11.33
N GLN A 313 -21.40 -6.59 11.97
CA GLN A 313 -22.04 -6.43 13.28
C GLN A 313 -23.54 -6.72 13.23
N ASN A 314 -24.25 -6.27 12.20
CA ASN A 314 -25.65 -6.59 11.99
C ASN A 314 -25.88 -8.09 11.86
N PHE A 315 -25.03 -8.79 11.10
CA PHE A 315 -25.10 -10.23 10.93
C PHE A 315 -24.79 -10.97 12.23
N LYS A 316 -23.76 -10.57 12.95
CA LYS A 316 -23.30 -11.18 14.20
C LYS A 316 -24.32 -11.05 15.35
N ASN A 317 -25.03 -9.92 15.40
CA ASN A 317 -26.00 -9.66 16.45
C ASN A 317 -27.28 -10.52 16.32
N ASN A 318 -27.47 -11.19 15.18
CA ASN A 318 -28.60 -12.08 14.97
C ASN A 318 -28.24 -13.52 15.44
N ARG A 319 -28.84 -13.97 16.54
CA ARG A 319 -28.60 -15.30 17.13
C ARG A 319 -28.81 -16.47 16.17
N ASN A 320 -29.67 -16.31 15.17
CA ASN A 320 -29.91 -17.35 14.16
C ASN A 320 -28.70 -17.62 13.27
N ASN A 321 -27.70 -16.74 13.28
CA ASN A 321 -26.53 -16.82 12.43
C ASN A 321 -25.31 -17.46 13.13
N GLU A 322 -25.44 -17.87 14.40
CA GLU A 322 -24.32 -18.40 15.20
C GLU A 322 -23.65 -19.60 14.50
N ALA A 323 -24.44 -20.54 14.00
CA ALA A 323 -23.91 -21.69 13.26
C ALA A 323 -23.18 -21.32 11.97
N PHE A 324 -23.49 -20.18 11.36
CA PHE A 324 -22.80 -19.67 10.18
C PHE A 324 -21.50 -18.98 10.57
N ILE A 325 -21.52 -18.21 11.67
CA ILE A 325 -20.36 -17.46 12.17
C ILE A 325 -19.21 -18.39 12.52
N ASP A 326 -19.48 -19.54 13.13
CA ASP A 326 -18.49 -20.56 13.49
C ASP A 326 -17.70 -21.09 12.26
N ARG A 327 -18.28 -20.97 11.07
CA ARG A 327 -17.70 -21.43 9.81
C ARG A 327 -16.97 -20.36 9.02
N ILE A 328 -16.80 -19.19 9.61
CA ILE A 328 -16.16 -18.04 8.97
C ILE A 328 -14.80 -17.77 9.64
N TYR A 329 -13.75 -17.74 8.84
CA TYR A 329 -12.44 -17.32 9.28
C TYR A 329 -12.25 -15.83 8.99
N VAL A 330 -12.40 -15.00 10.03
CA VAL A 330 -12.34 -13.53 9.89
C VAL A 330 -10.91 -13.03 9.92
N ILE A 331 -10.53 -12.30 8.88
CA ILE A 331 -9.28 -11.52 8.82
C ILE A 331 -9.63 -10.05 8.69
N LYS A 332 -9.20 -9.24 9.67
CA LYS A 332 -9.35 -7.79 9.61
C LYS A 332 -8.35 -7.20 8.63
N VAL A 333 -8.84 -6.28 7.79
CA VAL A 333 -8.08 -5.54 6.79
C VAL A 333 -8.24 -4.06 7.10
N PRO A 334 -7.53 -3.52 8.10
CA PRO A 334 -7.60 -2.11 8.48
C PRO A 334 -6.97 -1.21 7.42
N TYR A 335 -7.21 0.08 7.52
CA TYR A 335 -6.41 1.07 6.79
C TYR A 335 -4.95 1.02 7.21
N CYS A 336 -4.06 1.45 6.33
CA CYS A 336 -2.66 1.64 6.67
C CYS A 336 -2.51 2.69 7.80
N LEU A 337 -1.73 2.36 8.83
CA LEU A 337 -1.49 3.19 10.00
C LEU A 337 -0.07 3.76 10.04
N ARG A 338 0.71 3.53 9.00
CA ARG A 338 2.07 4.06 8.83
C ARG A 338 2.08 5.12 7.73
N SER A 339 2.45 6.34 8.07
CA SER A 339 2.41 7.46 7.11
C SER A 339 3.39 7.29 5.96
N THR A 340 4.55 6.67 6.20
CA THR A 340 5.51 6.34 5.14
C THR A 340 4.96 5.34 4.12
N GLU A 341 4.25 4.31 4.57
CA GLU A 341 3.63 3.30 3.72
C GLU A 341 2.39 3.87 2.99
N GLU A 342 1.59 4.69 3.68
CA GLU A 342 0.44 5.36 3.07
C GLU A 342 0.88 6.33 1.96
N ARG A 343 2.02 7.03 2.13
CA ARG A 343 2.62 7.85 1.08
C ARG A 343 2.94 7.04 -0.17
N MET A 344 3.48 5.82 -0.02
CA MET A 344 3.78 4.93 -1.14
C MET A 344 2.52 4.51 -1.92
N ILE A 345 1.36 4.36 -1.22
CA ILE A 345 0.07 4.10 -1.88
C ILE A 345 -0.31 5.27 -2.79
N TYR A 346 -0.11 6.51 -2.34
CA TYR A 346 -0.41 7.70 -3.15
C TYR A 346 0.57 7.90 -4.29
N GLU A 347 1.85 7.66 -4.05
CA GLU A 347 2.90 7.70 -5.07
C GLU A 347 2.63 6.70 -6.21
N LYS A 348 2.24 5.47 -5.86
CA LYS A 348 1.82 4.44 -6.83
C LYS A 348 0.64 4.93 -7.68
N LEU A 349 -0.35 5.59 -7.06
CA LEU A 349 -1.50 6.13 -7.78
C LEU A 349 -1.10 7.21 -8.77
N VAL A 350 -0.30 8.18 -8.33
CA VAL A 350 0.19 9.29 -9.18
C VAL A 350 1.01 8.72 -10.34
N THR A 351 1.97 7.85 -10.05
CA THR A 351 2.85 7.23 -11.06
C THR A 351 2.07 6.39 -12.08
N GLY A 352 0.98 5.76 -11.66
CA GLY A 352 0.10 4.97 -12.55
C GLY A 352 -0.91 5.79 -13.35
N SER A 353 -0.87 7.13 -13.28
CA SER A 353 -1.83 8.03 -13.93
C SER A 353 -1.13 9.03 -14.86
N GLU A 354 -1.91 9.80 -15.62
CA GLU A 354 -1.39 10.93 -16.42
C GLU A 354 -0.74 12.02 -15.56
N LEU A 355 -1.03 12.04 -14.26
CA LEU A 355 -0.42 12.97 -13.29
C LEU A 355 1.05 12.63 -12.96
N ALA A 356 1.58 11.50 -13.44
CA ALA A 356 2.98 11.11 -13.22
C ALA A 356 3.99 12.16 -13.68
N LYS A 357 3.62 12.98 -14.67
CA LYS A 357 4.45 14.07 -15.22
C LYS A 357 4.13 15.44 -14.62
N ALA A 358 3.07 15.54 -13.84
CA ALA A 358 2.66 16.79 -13.23
C ALA A 358 3.52 17.09 -11.99
N PRO A 359 3.94 18.36 -11.81
CA PRO A 359 4.73 18.77 -10.65
C PRO A 359 3.99 18.52 -9.34
N CYS A 360 4.65 17.85 -8.41
CA CYS A 360 4.15 17.60 -7.06
C CYS A 360 5.19 18.13 -6.06
N ALA A 361 4.91 19.25 -5.42
CA ALA A 361 5.84 19.88 -4.50
C ALA A 361 6.20 18.96 -3.33
N PRO A 362 7.46 18.99 -2.86
CA PRO A 362 7.91 18.23 -1.69
C PRO A 362 7.00 18.44 -0.47
N GLY A 363 6.72 17.34 0.24
CA GLY A 363 5.85 17.35 1.41
C GLY A 363 4.35 17.21 1.13
N THR A 364 3.90 17.27 -0.15
CA THR A 364 2.47 17.16 -0.49
C THR A 364 1.90 15.78 -0.15
N LEU A 365 2.53 14.71 -0.64
CA LEU A 365 2.10 13.34 -0.38
C LEU A 365 2.30 12.96 1.10
N ASP A 366 3.38 13.44 1.72
CA ASP A 366 3.64 13.23 3.15
C ASP A 366 2.56 13.88 4.02
N MET A 367 2.14 15.10 3.70
CA MET A 367 1.07 15.79 4.42
C MET A 367 -0.25 15.04 4.31
N LEU A 368 -0.62 14.59 3.11
CA LEU A 368 -1.84 13.82 2.89
C LEU A 368 -1.80 12.48 3.64
N ALA A 369 -0.67 11.78 3.62
CA ALA A 369 -0.48 10.52 4.32
C ALA A 369 -0.61 10.71 5.85
N ARG A 370 0.04 11.72 6.41
CA ARG A 370 -0.06 12.06 7.83
C ARG A 370 -1.48 12.44 8.22
N PHE A 371 -2.16 13.26 7.42
CA PHE A 371 -3.57 13.58 7.63
C PHE A 371 -4.42 12.31 7.70
N SER A 372 -4.33 11.46 6.68
CA SER A 372 -5.10 10.22 6.61
C SER A 372 -4.85 9.31 7.82
N VAL A 373 -3.58 9.11 8.18
CA VAL A 373 -3.21 8.26 9.32
C VAL A 373 -3.71 8.85 10.64
N LEU A 374 -3.58 10.16 10.86
CA LEU A 374 -4.09 10.81 12.08
C LEU A 374 -5.59 10.60 12.26
N THR A 375 -6.38 10.61 11.18
CA THR A 375 -7.83 10.36 11.24
C THR A 375 -8.19 8.92 11.60
N ARG A 376 -7.28 7.96 11.39
CA ARG A 376 -7.47 6.52 11.59
C ARG A 376 -6.99 6.02 12.95
N LEU A 377 -6.11 6.78 13.60
CA LEU A 377 -5.56 6.43 14.90
C LEU A 377 -6.55 6.76 16.01
N ARG A 378 -6.62 5.88 17.00
CA ARG A 378 -7.34 6.10 18.25
C ARG A 378 -6.49 6.91 19.23
N GLU A 379 -7.11 7.81 19.95
CA GLU A 379 -6.45 8.61 20.96
C GLU A 379 -5.92 7.75 22.11
N HIS A 380 -4.91 8.27 22.78
CA HIS A 380 -4.35 7.68 24.00
C HIS A 380 -4.37 8.74 25.09
N GLU A 381 -4.91 8.41 26.27
CA GLU A 381 -5.18 9.38 27.36
C GLU A 381 -3.96 10.23 27.76
N ASN A 382 -2.76 9.69 27.66
CA ASN A 382 -1.53 10.30 28.16
C ASN A 382 -0.49 10.58 27.09
N SER A 383 -0.87 10.62 25.81
CA SER A 383 0.08 10.84 24.71
C SER A 383 -0.54 11.57 23.54
N ASN A 384 0.27 12.36 22.84
CA ASN A 384 -0.14 13.05 21.62
C ASN A 384 -0.33 12.07 20.46
N LEU A 385 -1.38 12.27 19.67
CA LEU A 385 -1.70 11.42 18.54
C LEU A 385 -0.65 11.50 17.43
N TYR A 386 -0.03 12.66 17.24
CA TYR A 386 1.06 12.83 16.28
C TYR A 386 2.31 12.03 16.69
N SER A 387 2.63 11.99 17.98
CA SER A 387 3.71 11.14 18.51
C SER A 387 3.40 9.66 18.32
N LYS A 388 2.15 9.25 18.55
CA LYS A 388 1.69 7.88 18.27
C LYS A 388 1.92 7.51 16.80
N MET A 389 1.54 8.37 15.85
CA MET A 389 1.76 8.16 14.42
C MET A 389 3.25 7.94 14.10
N ARG A 390 4.14 8.77 14.65
CA ARG A 390 5.58 8.65 14.43
C ARG A 390 6.16 7.35 14.99
N VAL A 391 5.67 6.89 16.15
CA VAL A 391 6.06 5.60 16.72
C VAL A 391 5.59 4.45 15.83
N TYR A 392 4.38 4.53 15.23
CA TYR A 392 3.90 3.55 14.26
C TYR A 392 4.77 3.49 12.99
N ASP A 393 5.36 4.61 12.58
CA ASP A 393 6.36 4.67 11.50
C ASP A 393 7.76 4.18 11.91
N GLY A 394 7.94 3.79 13.18
CA GLY A 394 9.19 3.25 13.70
C GLY A 394 10.19 4.30 14.16
N GLU A 395 9.77 5.54 14.43
CA GLU A 395 10.63 6.56 15.01
C GLU A 395 10.84 6.34 16.51
N SER A 396 12.01 6.73 17.03
CA SER A 396 12.28 6.78 18.47
C SER A 396 12.03 8.18 18.98
N LEU A 397 11.06 8.32 19.88
CA LEU A 397 10.69 9.63 20.45
C LEU A 397 11.13 9.83 21.90
N ARG A 398 11.95 8.93 22.46
CA ARG A 398 12.34 8.96 23.87
C ARG A 398 12.96 10.29 24.32
N GLU A 399 13.74 10.92 23.44
CA GLU A 399 14.43 12.18 23.71
C GLU A 399 13.59 13.42 23.33
N VAL A 400 12.64 13.26 22.39
CA VAL A 400 11.85 14.35 21.81
C VAL A 400 10.53 14.54 22.55
N ASP A 401 9.85 13.45 22.90
CA ASP A 401 8.58 13.46 23.62
C ASP A 401 8.57 12.40 24.74
N PRO A 402 8.82 12.81 25.98
CA PRO A 402 8.81 11.90 27.13
C PRO A 402 7.45 11.22 27.40
N ARG A 403 6.36 11.73 26.82
CA ARG A 403 5.01 11.15 26.96
C ARG A 403 4.72 10.11 25.88
N ALA A 404 5.55 10.00 24.85
CA ALA A 404 5.39 8.98 23.82
C ALA A 404 5.54 7.58 24.42
N LYS A 405 4.62 6.70 24.07
CA LYS A 405 4.58 5.30 24.52
C LYS A 405 5.28 4.37 23.54
N SER A 406 5.52 3.13 23.95
CA SER A 406 6.02 2.10 23.06
C SER A 406 4.97 1.65 22.05
N MET A 407 5.38 1.04 20.94
CA MET A 407 4.49 0.45 19.95
C MET A 407 3.51 -0.54 20.58
N GLN A 408 4.01 -1.40 21.49
CA GLN A 408 3.19 -2.40 22.15
C GLN A 408 2.11 -1.76 23.01
N GLU A 409 2.46 -0.75 23.80
CA GLU A 409 1.55 -0.04 24.70
C GLU A 409 0.43 0.67 23.94
N TYR A 410 0.76 1.28 22.79
CA TYR A 410 -0.24 1.88 21.90
C TYR A 410 -1.17 0.83 21.28
N LYS A 411 -0.64 -0.31 20.80
CA LYS A 411 -1.45 -1.39 20.22
C LYS A 411 -2.38 -2.02 21.26
N ASP A 412 -1.89 -2.25 22.47
CA ASP A 412 -2.68 -2.85 23.56
C ASP A 412 -3.85 -1.94 23.97
N THR A 413 -3.62 -0.62 24.05
CA THR A 413 -4.66 0.36 24.39
C THR A 413 -5.68 0.56 23.26
N ALA A 414 -5.22 0.62 22.01
CA ALA A 414 -6.10 0.86 20.86
C ALA A 414 -6.98 -0.36 20.51
N GLY A 415 -6.50 -1.55 20.82
CA GLY A 415 -7.21 -2.81 20.56
C GLY A 415 -7.20 -3.19 19.08
N VAL A 416 -8.01 -4.22 18.77
CA VAL A 416 -8.04 -4.87 17.44
C VAL A 416 -8.80 -4.09 16.36
N ASP A 417 -9.44 -2.99 16.71
CA ASP A 417 -10.28 -2.19 15.80
C ASP A 417 -9.61 -0.89 15.36
N GLU A 418 -8.35 -0.68 15.69
CA GLU A 418 -7.62 0.49 15.20
C GLU A 418 -7.43 0.43 13.68
N GLY A 419 -7.66 1.55 13.02
CA GLY A 419 -7.64 1.64 11.56
C GLY A 419 -8.89 1.13 10.85
N MET A 420 -9.96 0.81 11.60
CA MET A 420 -11.24 0.43 11.00
C MET A 420 -12.11 1.63 10.63
N GLU A 421 -11.74 2.83 11.09
CA GLU A 421 -12.42 4.11 10.87
C GLU A 421 -11.42 5.17 10.36
N GLY A 422 -11.93 6.33 9.95
CA GLY A 422 -11.13 7.47 9.50
C GLY A 422 -11.23 7.73 7.99
N ALA A 423 -10.38 8.63 7.50
CA ALA A 423 -10.35 8.99 6.08
C ALA A 423 -9.95 7.79 5.21
N SER A 424 -10.82 7.44 4.27
CA SER A 424 -10.57 6.34 3.35
C SER A 424 -9.48 6.68 2.33
N THR A 425 -8.82 5.66 1.80
CA THR A 425 -7.87 5.85 0.69
C THR A 425 -8.54 6.49 -0.54
N ARG A 426 -9.86 6.23 -0.76
CA ARG A 426 -10.63 6.87 -1.83
C ARG A 426 -10.85 8.36 -1.57
N PHE A 427 -11.09 8.76 -0.32
CA PHE A 427 -11.17 10.17 0.07
C PHE A 427 -9.83 10.86 -0.22
N ALA A 428 -8.72 10.26 0.19
CA ALA A 428 -7.39 10.79 -0.07
C ALA A 428 -7.08 10.92 -1.58
N PHE A 429 -7.48 9.95 -2.39
CA PHE A 429 -7.32 10.01 -3.85
C PHE A 429 -8.12 11.14 -4.48
N LYS A 430 -9.37 11.36 -4.04
CA LYS A 430 -10.19 12.50 -4.47
C LYS A 430 -9.54 13.83 -4.07
N ALA A 431 -9.03 13.92 -2.82
CA ALA A 431 -8.33 15.09 -2.34
C ALA A 431 -7.07 15.39 -3.18
N LEU A 432 -6.28 14.38 -3.48
CA LEU A 432 -5.08 14.51 -4.28
C LEU A 432 -5.41 14.96 -5.72
N SER A 433 -6.38 14.32 -6.37
CA SER A 433 -6.85 14.72 -7.70
C SER A 433 -7.37 16.16 -7.72
N ALA A 434 -8.16 16.55 -6.73
CA ALA A 434 -8.66 17.91 -6.60
C ALA A 434 -7.53 18.93 -6.32
N THR A 435 -6.45 18.51 -5.65
CA THR A 435 -5.28 19.36 -5.39
C THR A 435 -4.49 19.63 -6.68
N PHE A 436 -4.22 18.59 -7.48
CA PHE A 436 -3.55 18.76 -8.78
C PHE A 436 -4.31 19.69 -9.74
N ASN A 437 -5.63 19.68 -9.68
CA ASN A 437 -6.51 20.47 -10.53
C ASN A 437 -7.08 21.72 -9.83
N HIS A 438 -6.51 22.13 -8.70
CA HIS A 438 -7.00 23.29 -7.95
C HIS A 438 -6.71 24.62 -8.66
N ASP A 439 -5.55 24.74 -9.24
CA ASP A 439 -5.17 25.89 -10.07
C ASP A 439 -5.66 25.65 -11.51
N THR A 440 -6.43 26.59 -12.06
CA THR A 440 -6.93 26.49 -13.44
C THR A 440 -5.87 26.72 -14.50
N THR A 441 -4.71 27.23 -14.11
CA THR A 441 -3.63 27.63 -15.02
C THR A 441 -2.44 26.65 -15.04
N GLU A 442 -2.36 25.76 -14.04
CA GLU A 442 -1.26 24.79 -13.90
C GLU A 442 -1.76 23.52 -13.22
N ILE A 443 -1.58 22.37 -13.87
CA ILE A 443 -1.82 21.07 -13.25
C ILE A 443 -0.60 20.75 -12.37
N ALA A 444 -0.72 21.04 -11.07
CA ALA A 444 0.35 20.85 -10.10
C ALA A 444 -0.22 20.71 -8.69
N ALA A 445 0.43 19.94 -7.83
CA ALA A 445 0.03 19.78 -6.44
C ALA A 445 1.05 20.39 -5.48
N ASP A 446 0.56 21.07 -4.45
CA ASP A 446 1.36 21.59 -3.34
C ASP A 446 0.60 21.48 -2.01
N PRO A 447 1.30 21.53 -0.87
CA PRO A 447 0.67 21.35 0.44
C PRO A 447 -0.31 22.47 0.83
N VAL A 448 -0.14 23.68 0.31
CA VAL A 448 -1.07 24.80 0.60
C VAL A 448 -2.40 24.56 -0.08
N HIS A 449 -2.40 24.22 -1.36
CA HIS A 449 -3.62 23.82 -2.07
C HIS A 449 -4.24 22.56 -1.44
N LEU A 450 -3.40 21.60 -1.04
CA LEU A 450 -3.88 20.39 -0.37
C LEU A 450 -4.63 20.73 0.93
N MET A 451 -4.11 21.63 1.76
CA MET A 451 -4.80 22.05 2.99
C MET A 451 -6.17 22.69 2.71
N TYR A 452 -6.27 23.56 1.70
CA TYR A 452 -7.56 24.14 1.29
C TYR A 452 -8.54 23.10 0.77
N VAL A 453 -8.06 22.14 -0.02
CA VAL A 453 -8.89 21.06 -0.56
C VAL A 453 -9.38 20.16 0.57
N LEU A 454 -8.49 19.76 1.48
CA LEU A 454 -8.86 18.92 2.63
C LEU A 454 -9.84 19.60 3.56
N GLU A 455 -9.63 20.88 3.91
CA GLU A 455 -10.58 21.64 4.74
C GLU A 455 -11.97 21.68 4.10
N ARG A 456 -12.05 21.98 2.79
CA ARG A 456 -13.30 22.00 2.04
C ARG A 456 -13.97 20.62 2.02
N MET A 457 -13.20 19.57 1.72
CA MET A 457 -13.74 18.21 1.62
C MET A 457 -14.24 17.69 2.97
N VAL A 458 -13.49 17.92 4.06
CA VAL A 458 -13.92 17.52 5.41
C VAL A 458 -15.27 18.15 5.77
N ARG A 459 -15.47 19.43 5.45
CA ARG A 459 -16.76 20.11 5.67
C ARG A 459 -17.89 19.57 4.79
N GLN A 460 -17.58 19.03 3.60
CA GLN A 460 -18.56 18.47 2.67
C GLN A 460 -18.97 17.04 2.98
N GLU A 461 -18.16 16.27 3.70
CA GLU A 461 -18.41 14.84 4.02
C GLU A 461 -19.52 14.65 5.08
N GLN A 462 -20.09 15.73 5.63
CA GLN A 462 -21.18 15.66 6.63
C GLN A 462 -20.86 14.73 7.82
N LEU A 463 -19.62 14.78 8.27
CA LEU A 463 -19.15 14.00 9.42
C LEU A 463 -19.87 14.45 10.71
N PRO A 464 -19.88 13.60 11.76
CA PRO A 464 -20.25 14.06 13.10
C PRO A 464 -19.39 15.28 13.51
N ALA A 465 -20.01 16.26 14.16
CA ALA A 465 -19.36 17.55 14.50
C ALA A 465 -18.03 17.39 15.25
N GLU A 466 -17.92 16.37 16.12
CA GLU A 466 -16.70 16.03 16.84
C GLU A 466 -15.59 15.57 15.88
N SER A 467 -15.91 14.68 14.95
CA SER A 467 -14.94 14.18 13.96
C SER A 467 -14.52 15.27 12.98
N GLU A 468 -15.46 16.11 12.51
CA GLU A 468 -15.16 17.26 11.67
C GLU A 468 -14.20 18.22 12.38
N GLY A 469 -14.52 18.60 13.63
CA GLY A 469 -13.68 19.47 14.43
C GLY A 469 -12.27 18.92 14.61
N ARG A 470 -12.15 17.65 14.96
CA ARG A 470 -10.86 16.95 15.13
C ARG A 470 -10.04 16.93 13.83
N TYR A 471 -10.66 16.65 12.68
CA TYR A 471 -9.93 16.62 11.41
C TYR A 471 -9.45 18.00 10.98
N LEU A 472 -10.24 19.03 11.22
CA LEU A 472 -9.84 20.41 10.96
C LEU A 472 -8.70 20.86 11.91
N GLU A 473 -8.71 20.39 13.16
CA GLU A 473 -7.64 20.64 14.12
C GLU A 473 -6.32 19.98 13.67
N PHE A 474 -6.35 18.75 13.15
CA PHE A 474 -5.14 18.12 12.60
C PHE A 474 -4.51 18.97 11.47
N LEU A 475 -5.32 19.57 10.62
CA LEU A 475 -4.79 20.45 9.58
C LEU A 475 -4.15 21.71 10.15
N LYS A 476 -4.82 22.36 11.11
CA LYS A 476 -4.42 23.69 11.62
C LYS A 476 -3.36 23.63 12.72
N ALA A 477 -3.51 22.73 13.67
CA ALA A 477 -2.64 22.65 14.83
C ALA A 477 -1.45 21.70 14.65
N GLU A 478 -1.60 20.64 13.85
CA GLU A 478 -0.56 19.63 13.71
C GLU A 478 0.22 19.74 12.39
N LEU A 479 -0.47 19.83 11.26
CA LEU A 479 0.19 19.74 9.94
C LEU A 479 0.68 21.08 9.41
N ALA A 480 -0.11 22.14 9.51
CA ALA A 480 0.27 23.45 8.99
C ALA A 480 1.53 24.03 9.67
N PRO A 481 1.68 24.01 11.02
CA PRO A 481 2.90 24.51 11.66
C PRO A 481 4.15 23.71 11.27
N ARG A 482 4.03 22.38 11.18
CA ARG A 482 5.15 21.51 10.80
C ARG A 482 5.56 21.68 9.35
N TYR A 483 4.58 21.93 8.48
CA TYR A 483 4.90 22.28 7.10
C TYR A 483 5.52 23.66 7.00
N ALA A 484 5.10 24.62 7.81
CA ALA A 484 5.75 25.94 7.88
C ALA A 484 7.22 25.82 8.30
N GLU A 485 7.53 24.95 9.25
CA GLU A 485 8.91 24.67 9.63
C GLU A 485 9.68 24.00 8.47
N PHE A 486 9.11 22.99 7.84
CA PHE A 486 9.72 22.30 6.70
C PHE A 486 10.02 23.26 5.54
N ILE A 487 9.03 24.04 5.08
CA ILE A 487 9.22 24.97 3.97
C ILE A 487 10.16 26.14 4.36
N GLY A 488 10.12 26.56 5.63
CA GLY A 488 11.06 27.53 6.16
C GLY A 488 12.50 27.06 6.04
N ASN A 489 12.78 25.80 6.38
CA ASN A 489 14.09 25.17 6.22
C ASN A 489 14.49 25.03 4.75
N GLU A 490 13.55 24.72 3.85
CA GLU A 490 13.83 24.65 2.41
C GLU A 490 14.14 26.02 1.79
N ILE A 491 13.37 27.04 2.16
CA ILE A 491 13.63 28.45 1.78
C ILE A 491 15.00 28.88 2.29
N GLN A 492 15.31 28.55 3.54
CA GLN A 492 16.58 28.87 4.17
C GLN A 492 17.78 28.23 3.45
N LYS A 493 17.68 26.94 3.13
CA LYS A 493 18.74 26.24 2.39
C LYS A 493 18.92 26.80 0.98
N ALA A 494 17.83 27.04 0.25
CA ALA A 494 17.90 27.63 -1.09
C ALA A 494 18.51 29.03 -1.07
N TYR A 495 18.17 29.83 -0.06
CA TYR A 495 18.77 31.14 0.15
C TYR A 495 20.28 31.07 0.43
N LEU A 496 20.70 30.16 1.33
CA LEU A 496 22.14 29.97 1.63
C LEU A 496 22.95 29.54 0.41
N GLU A 497 22.39 28.66 -0.41
CA GLU A 497 23.04 28.22 -1.65
C GLU A 497 23.18 29.35 -2.67
N SER A 498 22.17 30.22 -2.79
CA SER A 498 22.23 31.42 -3.67
C SER A 498 23.19 32.49 -3.15
N TYR A 499 23.54 32.43 -1.88
CA TYR A 499 24.49 33.39 -1.24
C TYR A 499 25.85 32.75 -0.88
N HIS A 500 26.21 31.66 -1.53
CA HIS A 500 27.48 30.98 -1.24
C HIS A 500 28.69 31.93 -1.38
N ASP A 501 28.72 32.73 -2.42
CA ASP A 501 29.77 33.71 -2.66
C ASP A 501 29.77 34.84 -1.62
N TYR A 502 28.62 35.28 -1.16
CA TYR A 502 28.51 36.24 -0.06
C TYR A 502 28.99 35.64 1.27
N GLY A 503 28.62 34.40 1.57
CA GLY A 503 29.12 33.66 2.73
C GLY A 503 30.65 33.50 2.69
N GLN A 504 31.20 33.21 1.50
CA GLN A 504 32.67 33.14 1.30
C GLN A 504 33.33 34.50 1.51
N ASN A 505 32.81 35.56 0.96
CA ASN A 505 33.33 36.91 1.16
C ASN A 505 33.27 37.32 2.63
N LEU A 506 32.19 36.99 3.33
CA LEU A 506 32.06 37.27 4.77
C LEU A 506 33.06 36.46 5.59
N PHE A 507 33.30 35.20 5.23
CA PHE A 507 34.31 34.36 5.84
C PHE A 507 35.73 34.89 5.59
N ASP A 508 36.04 35.25 4.35
CA ASP A 508 37.36 35.75 3.97
C ASP A 508 37.67 37.07 4.70
N ARG A 509 36.68 37.96 4.81
CA ARG A 509 36.77 39.21 5.57
C ARG A 509 36.91 38.94 7.07
N TYR A 510 36.12 37.98 7.61
CA TYR A 510 36.22 37.58 9.02
C TYR A 510 37.63 37.04 9.37
N VAL A 511 38.17 36.18 8.52
CA VAL A 511 39.51 35.62 8.72
C VAL A 511 40.57 36.74 8.68
N ALA A 512 40.48 37.67 7.72
CA ALA A 512 41.41 38.79 7.62
C ALA A 512 41.34 39.75 8.83
N TYR A 513 40.15 40.06 9.29
CA TYR A 513 39.94 40.92 10.47
C TYR A 513 40.36 40.21 11.77
N ALA A 514 40.07 38.93 11.90
CA ALA A 514 40.49 38.15 13.10
C ALA A 514 42.01 38.00 13.18
N ASP A 515 42.66 37.75 12.05
CA ASP A 515 44.11 37.68 11.95
C ASP A 515 44.78 39.00 12.35
N ALA A 516 44.35 40.14 11.75
CA ALA A 516 44.85 41.48 12.10
C ALA A 516 44.59 41.83 13.58
N TRP A 517 43.42 41.44 14.14
CA TRP A 517 43.11 41.67 15.54
C TRP A 517 44.00 40.85 16.50
N ILE A 518 44.37 39.58 16.14
CA ILE A 518 45.24 38.72 16.90
C ILE A 518 46.68 39.26 16.89
N GLU A 519 47.16 39.68 15.72
CA GLU A 519 48.54 40.19 15.51
C GLU A 519 48.69 41.65 15.97
N ASP A 520 47.61 42.32 16.42
CA ASP A 520 47.60 43.74 16.85
C ASP A 520 48.06 44.72 15.75
N LEU A 521 47.62 44.48 14.53
CA LEU A 521 47.95 45.26 13.35
C LEU A 521 46.74 46.06 12.87
N ASP A 522 47.02 47.31 12.37
CA ASP A 522 46.03 48.07 11.65
C ASP A 522 45.73 47.41 10.29
N PHE A 523 44.48 47.32 9.94
CA PHE A 523 44.03 46.65 8.72
C PHE A 523 43.43 47.69 7.74
N LYS A 524 43.99 47.74 6.53
CA LYS A 524 43.39 48.53 5.45
C LYS A 524 42.35 47.70 4.70
N ASP A 525 41.11 48.05 4.87
CA ASP A 525 40.00 47.37 4.21
C ASP A 525 40.13 47.54 2.67
N PRO A 526 40.20 46.44 1.91
CA PRO A 526 40.40 46.48 0.47
C PRO A 526 39.20 47.07 -0.28
N ASP A 527 37.98 46.99 0.27
CA ASP A 527 36.75 47.46 -0.38
C ASP A 527 36.49 48.93 -0.11
N THR A 528 36.73 49.39 1.12
CA THR A 528 36.46 50.78 1.53
C THR A 528 37.68 51.67 1.51
N GLY A 529 38.89 51.10 1.51
CA GLY A 529 40.15 51.82 1.60
C GLY A 529 40.40 52.47 2.96
N GLN A 530 39.55 52.27 3.97
CA GLN A 530 39.69 52.79 5.33
C GLN A 530 40.73 52.01 6.12
N LEU A 531 41.50 52.69 6.95
CA LEU A 531 42.37 52.08 7.92
C LEU A 531 41.56 51.80 9.19
N LEU A 532 41.41 50.53 9.53
CA LEU A 532 40.72 50.06 10.71
C LEU A 532 41.73 49.76 11.82
N ASP A 533 41.54 50.43 12.96
CA ASP A 533 42.28 50.09 14.18
C ASP A 533 41.67 48.88 14.85
N ARG A 534 42.35 48.39 15.87
CA ARG A 534 41.96 47.17 16.59
C ARG A 534 40.54 47.26 17.20
N GLU A 535 40.08 48.44 17.60
CA GLU A 535 38.80 48.61 18.23
C GLU A 535 37.67 48.57 17.18
N LEU A 536 37.89 49.19 16.03
CA LEU A 536 36.97 49.11 14.88
C LEU A 536 36.89 47.70 14.33
N ILE A 537 38.04 47.01 14.20
CA ILE A 537 38.08 45.60 13.80
C ILE A 537 37.29 44.74 14.80
N ASN A 538 37.44 44.97 16.11
CA ASN A 538 36.69 44.25 17.11
C ASN A 538 35.17 44.47 17.03
N GLN A 539 34.73 45.70 16.70
CA GLN A 539 33.31 46.01 16.46
C GLN A 539 32.76 45.25 15.24
N GLU A 540 33.48 45.18 14.14
CA GLU A 540 33.09 44.45 12.94
C GLU A 540 33.02 42.93 13.20
N LEU A 541 34.01 42.35 13.87
CA LEU A 541 33.98 40.95 14.29
C LEU A 541 32.80 40.66 15.22
N THR A 542 32.52 41.54 16.17
CA THR A 542 31.41 41.37 17.12
C THR A 542 30.05 41.38 16.42
N LYS A 543 29.89 42.16 15.33
CA LYS A 543 28.65 42.14 14.54
C LYS A 543 28.36 40.76 13.92
N ILE A 544 29.41 39.99 13.63
CA ILE A 544 29.29 38.64 13.08
C ILE A 544 29.10 37.62 14.21
N GLU A 545 29.81 37.77 15.32
CA GLU A 545 29.85 36.82 16.46
C GLU A 545 28.62 36.91 17.38
N LYS A 546 28.09 38.12 17.60
CA LYS A 546 26.99 38.38 18.52
C LYS A 546 25.70 37.57 18.23
N PRO A 547 25.23 37.45 16.98
CA PRO A 547 24.07 36.64 16.64
C PRO A 547 24.24 35.15 16.96
N ALA A 548 25.48 34.66 16.96
CA ALA A 548 25.81 33.28 17.27
C ALA A 548 25.97 32.99 18.78
N GLY A 549 26.01 34.05 19.61
CA GLY A 549 26.14 33.90 21.08
C GLY A 549 27.49 33.32 21.52
N ILE A 550 28.59 33.71 20.85
CA ILE A 550 29.93 33.18 21.15
C ILE A 550 30.34 33.63 22.55
N ALA A 551 30.53 32.69 23.47
CA ALA A 551 30.89 32.93 24.85
C ALA A 551 32.33 33.44 25.04
N ASN A 552 33.27 32.97 24.22
CA ASN A 552 34.68 33.36 24.26
C ASN A 552 35.16 33.77 22.85
N PRO A 553 34.99 35.05 22.45
CA PRO A 553 35.36 35.52 21.11
C PRO A 553 36.86 35.34 20.81
N LYS A 554 37.73 35.53 21.78
CA LYS A 554 39.19 35.43 21.60
C LYS A 554 39.62 34.02 21.18
N ASP A 555 39.14 33.01 21.87
CA ASP A 555 39.47 31.63 21.56
C ASP A 555 38.87 31.19 20.24
N PHE A 556 37.65 31.62 19.96
CA PHE A 556 36.97 31.34 18.71
C PHE A 556 37.71 31.94 17.51
N ARG A 557 38.14 33.22 17.58
CA ARG A 557 38.95 33.87 16.54
C ARG A 557 40.23 33.14 16.28
N ASN A 558 40.98 32.79 17.33
CA ASN A 558 42.22 32.01 17.23
C ASN A 558 42.00 30.65 16.57
N GLU A 559 40.90 29.96 16.89
CA GLU A 559 40.60 28.65 16.34
C GLU A 559 40.29 28.74 14.83
N VAL A 560 39.47 29.72 14.44
CA VAL A 560 39.09 29.94 13.03
C VAL A 560 40.30 30.35 12.18
N VAL A 561 41.13 31.28 12.67
CA VAL A 561 42.34 31.72 11.94
C VAL A 561 43.32 30.55 11.78
N LYS A 562 43.57 29.77 12.84
CA LYS A 562 44.43 28.57 12.77
C LYS A 562 43.89 27.56 11.75
N PHE A 563 42.58 27.34 11.71
CA PHE A 563 41.96 26.47 10.71
C PHE A 563 42.19 26.99 9.29
N ALA A 564 41.88 28.26 9.06
CA ALA A 564 42.04 28.91 7.75
C ALA A 564 43.50 28.86 7.26
N LEU A 565 44.46 29.21 8.10
CA LEU A 565 45.89 29.21 7.75
C LEU A 565 46.42 27.81 7.44
N ARG A 566 46.06 26.81 8.23
CA ARG A 566 46.42 25.39 7.97
C ARG A 566 45.90 24.90 6.64
N THR A 567 44.64 25.20 6.34
CA THR A 567 43.98 24.75 5.10
C THR A 567 44.49 25.54 3.88
N ARG A 568 44.82 26.84 4.05
CA ARG A 568 45.39 27.68 3.02
C ARG A 568 46.74 27.12 2.48
N ALA A 569 47.54 26.52 3.36
CA ALA A 569 48.81 25.89 2.97
C ALA A 569 48.62 24.69 2.03
N SER A 570 47.50 23.97 2.14
CA SER A 570 47.14 22.83 1.27
C SER A 570 46.26 23.22 0.07
N ASN A 571 45.74 24.45 0.02
CA ASN A 571 44.76 24.91 -0.98
C ASN A 571 45.28 26.06 -1.86
N HIS A 572 46.54 25.96 -2.32
CA HIS A 572 47.18 26.93 -3.22
C HIS A 572 47.07 28.40 -2.77
N GLY A 573 47.05 28.67 -1.48
CA GLY A 573 47.00 30.03 -0.93
C GLY A 573 45.60 30.64 -0.81
N LYS A 574 44.54 29.92 -1.17
CA LYS A 574 43.16 30.38 -1.00
C LYS A 574 42.56 29.90 0.31
N ASN A 575 41.68 30.70 0.90
CA ASN A 575 40.91 30.26 2.05
C ASN A 575 40.07 29.03 1.70
N PRO A 576 39.81 28.13 2.69
CA PRO A 576 38.86 27.05 2.49
C PRO A 576 37.45 27.60 2.29
N SER A 577 36.53 26.75 1.79
CA SER A 577 35.11 27.10 1.77
C SER A 577 34.62 27.37 3.19
N TRP A 578 33.82 28.39 3.38
CA TRP A 578 33.23 28.75 4.67
C TRP A 578 32.37 27.62 5.27
N THR A 579 31.90 26.69 4.43
CA THR A 579 31.13 25.51 4.85
C THR A 579 32.01 24.37 5.39
N SER A 580 33.33 24.46 5.23
CA SER A 580 34.26 23.36 5.57
C SER A 580 34.51 23.20 7.08
N TYR A 581 34.19 24.21 7.89
CA TYR A 581 34.36 24.18 9.33
C TYR A 581 33.06 24.52 10.05
N GLU A 582 32.48 23.58 10.73
CA GLU A 582 31.12 23.60 11.29
C GLU A 582 30.87 24.82 12.19
N LYS A 583 31.81 25.13 13.09
CA LYS A 583 31.66 26.25 14.03
C LYS A 583 31.53 27.61 13.36
N ILE A 584 32.35 27.91 12.35
CA ILE A 584 32.24 29.18 11.62
C ILE A 584 31.07 29.19 10.65
N ARG A 585 30.74 28.02 10.08
CA ARG A 585 29.54 27.86 9.25
C ARG A 585 28.30 28.28 10.03
N GLU A 586 28.10 27.78 11.24
CA GLU A 586 26.98 28.15 12.09
C GLU A 586 26.95 29.65 12.42
N VAL A 587 28.10 30.25 12.65
CA VAL A 587 28.21 31.69 12.94
C VAL A 587 27.80 32.53 11.74
N ILE A 588 28.30 32.18 10.56
CA ILE A 588 27.97 32.86 9.30
C ILE A 588 26.49 32.65 8.96
N GLU A 589 26.00 31.44 9.07
CA GLU A 589 24.57 31.13 8.88
C GLU A 589 23.69 31.97 9.83
N ARG A 590 23.99 31.96 11.13
CA ARG A 590 23.24 32.78 12.10
C ARG A 590 23.34 34.29 11.84
N ARG A 591 24.48 34.77 11.36
CA ARG A 591 24.64 36.18 10.97
C ARG A 591 23.79 36.49 9.74
N MET A 592 23.80 35.65 8.74
CA MET A 592 22.96 35.80 7.53
C MET A 592 21.45 35.77 7.86
N PHE A 593 21.07 35.00 8.91
CA PHE A 593 19.66 34.88 9.33
C PHE A 593 19.23 35.85 10.43
N SER A 594 20.16 36.51 11.12
CA SER A 594 19.82 37.49 12.16
C SER A 594 19.13 38.76 11.59
N GLN A 595 19.18 38.92 10.30
CA GLN A 595 18.49 39.99 9.56
C GLN A 595 17.39 39.37 8.69
N VAL A 596 16.32 38.84 9.32
CA VAL A 596 15.10 38.36 8.62
C VAL A 596 14.56 39.47 7.70
N GLU A 597 14.77 40.74 8.04
CA GLU A 597 14.43 41.91 7.23
C GLU A 597 15.17 41.94 5.88
N ASP A 598 16.39 41.38 5.82
CA ASP A 598 17.18 41.31 4.58
C ASP A 598 16.73 40.13 3.67
N LEU A 599 16.13 39.11 4.24
CA LEU A 599 15.52 37.99 3.51
C LEU A 599 14.26 38.39 2.75
N LEU A 600 13.43 39.23 3.38
CA LEU A 600 12.13 39.62 2.86
C LEU A 600 12.17 40.23 1.44
N PRO A 601 13.06 41.17 1.12
CA PRO A 601 13.13 41.72 -0.24
C PRO A 601 13.53 40.70 -1.30
N VAL A 602 14.34 39.68 -0.92
CA VAL A 602 14.83 38.66 -1.86
C VAL A 602 13.79 37.61 -2.12
N ILE A 603 13.15 37.10 -1.08
CA ILE A 603 12.17 36.01 -1.21
C ILE A 603 10.77 36.51 -1.59
N SER A 604 10.42 37.79 -1.34
CA SER A 604 9.08 38.31 -1.62
C SER A 604 8.84 38.53 -3.12
N PHE A 605 7.60 38.34 -3.54
CA PHE A 605 7.14 38.59 -4.90
C PHE A 605 6.34 39.89 -4.95
N GLY A 606 6.61 40.76 -5.95
CA GLY A 606 5.79 41.95 -6.23
C GLY A 606 6.28 43.30 -5.69
N SER A 607 7.42 43.38 -4.98
CA SER A 607 8.07 44.66 -4.64
C SER A 607 8.98 45.13 -5.78
N LYS A 608 9.10 46.46 -5.98
CA LYS A 608 10.14 47.00 -6.88
C LYS A 608 11.49 46.63 -6.26
N LYS A 609 12.27 45.84 -6.97
CA LYS A 609 13.60 45.38 -6.58
C LYS A 609 14.64 46.17 -7.34
N ASP A 610 15.79 46.45 -6.74
CA ASP A 610 16.97 46.90 -7.45
C ASP A 610 17.57 45.73 -8.26
N SER A 611 18.42 46.04 -9.23
CA SER A 611 18.98 45.04 -10.17
C SER A 611 19.75 43.91 -9.48
N GLU A 612 20.33 44.18 -8.31
CA GLU A 612 21.05 43.15 -7.52
C GLU A 612 20.10 42.23 -6.79
N THR A 613 19.07 42.78 -6.14
CA THR A 613 18.03 42.00 -5.46
C THR A 613 17.21 41.14 -6.44
N GLU A 614 17.03 41.62 -7.68
CA GLU A 614 16.34 40.87 -8.74
C GLU A 614 17.13 39.66 -9.20
N LYS A 615 18.45 39.79 -9.36
CA LYS A 615 19.34 38.62 -9.63
C LYS A 615 19.31 37.61 -8.51
N LYS A 616 19.44 38.04 -7.25
CA LYS A 616 19.40 37.19 -6.07
C LYS A 616 18.05 36.47 -5.94
N HIS A 617 16.96 37.14 -6.30
CA HIS A 617 15.64 36.53 -6.35
C HIS A 617 15.54 35.42 -7.41
N ALA A 618 16.07 35.68 -8.61
CA ALA A 618 16.09 34.71 -9.69
C ALA A 618 16.88 33.47 -9.30
N ASP A 619 18.06 33.62 -8.72
CA ASP A 619 18.90 32.51 -8.22
C ASP A 619 18.18 31.71 -7.11
N PHE A 620 17.50 32.40 -6.18
CA PHE A 620 16.70 31.76 -5.15
C PHE A 620 15.57 30.92 -5.75
N VAL A 621 14.82 31.45 -6.71
CA VAL A 621 13.73 30.74 -7.39
C VAL A 621 14.29 29.54 -8.15
N GLU A 622 15.41 29.70 -8.86
CA GLU A 622 16.09 28.61 -9.57
C GLU A 622 16.47 27.46 -8.61
N ARG A 623 17.06 27.78 -7.45
CA ARG A 623 17.38 26.76 -6.41
C ARG A 623 16.15 26.05 -5.87
N MET A 624 15.04 26.76 -5.70
CA MET A 624 13.78 26.12 -5.29
C MET A 624 13.23 25.21 -6.39
N VAL A 625 13.37 25.60 -7.66
CA VAL A 625 12.96 24.76 -8.81
C VAL A 625 13.82 23.49 -8.89
N GLU A 626 15.13 23.57 -8.69
CA GLU A 626 16.02 22.40 -8.60
C GLU A 626 15.61 21.42 -7.49
N ARG A 627 14.95 21.90 -6.44
CA ARG A 627 14.42 21.11 -5.32
C ARG A 627 13.03 20.50 -5.58
N GLY A 628 12.49 20.67 -6.79
CA GLY A 628 11.24 20.03 -7.23
C GLY A 628 9.98 20.90 -7.09
N TYR A 629 10.14 22.22 -6.97
CA TYR A 629 9.03 23.16 -7.00
C TYR A 629 8.89 23.78 -8.40
N THR A 630 7.69 24.27 -8.75
CA THR A 630 7.53 25.19 -9.89
C THR A 630 7.65 26.64 -9.41
N GLU A 631 7.97 27.57 -10.30
CA GLU A 631 8.05 29.00 -9.96
C GLU A 631 6.77 29.52 -9.29
N ARG A 632 5.61 29.07 -9.77
CA ARG A 632 4.31 29.41 -9.19
C ARG A 632 4.11 28.85 -7.79
N GLN A 633 4.55 27.61 -7.60
CA GLN A 633 4.54 26.99 -6.27
C GLN A 633 5.47 27.73 -5.31
N VAL A 634 6.68 28.08 -5.73
CA VAL A 634 7.61 28.87 -4.92
C VAL A 634 6.94 30.17 -4.45
N ARG A 635 6.34 30.91 -5.36
CA ARG A 635 5.63 32.15 -5.02
C ARG A 635 4.53 31.92 -3.97
N ARG A 636 3.66 30.96 -4.21
CA ARG A 636 2.54 30.63 -3.32
C ARG A 636 3.00 30.19 -1.93
N LEU A 637 4.00 29.31 -1.89
CA LEU A 637 4.54 28.77 -0.65
C LEU A 637 5.25 29.83 0.17
N VAL A 638 6.03 30.71 -0.45
CA VAL A 638 6.68 31.83 0.21
C VAL A 638 5.63 32.81 0.77
N GLU A 639 4.63 33.21 -0.02
CA GLU A 639 3.56 34.10 0.42
C GLU A 639 2.74 33.49 1.59
N TRP A 640 2.51 32.17 1.56
CA TRP A 640 1.84 31.45 2.64
C TRP A 640 2.72 31.39 3.90
N TYR A 641 3.99 31.04 3.76
CA TYR A 641 4.96 30.99 4.86
C TYR A 641 5.07 32.33 5.57
N MET A 642 5.15 33.41 4.81
CA MET A 642 5.21 34.78 5.34
C MET A 642 3.98 35.12 6.19
N ARG A 643 2.79 34.77 5.69
CA ARG A 643 1.53 34.97 6.44
C ARG A 643 1.50 34.19 7.75
N VAL A 644 1.93 32.95 7.73
CA VAL A 644 1.98 32.11 8.95
C VAL A 644 2.97 32.68 9.97
N LYS A 645 4.14 33.16 9.53
CA LYS A 645 5.15 33.80 10.40
C LYS A 645 4.70 35.13 11.00
N GLN A 646 3.87 35.90 10.32
CA GLN A 646 3.32 37.16 10.82
C GLN A 646 2.15 36.96 11.81
N ALA A 647 1.48 35.81 11.73
CA ALA A 647 0.33 35.49 12.57
C ALA A 647 0.70 34.77 13.89
N GLY A 648 1.90 34.21 14.01
CA GLY A 648 2.45 33.55 15.20
C GLY A 648 3.59 34.31 15.80
#